data_47db5cc9893774c74078f7c83be45a96
#
_entry.id   47db5cc9893774c74078f7c83be45a96
#
_cell.length_a   1.000
_cell.length_b   1.000
_cell.length_c   1.000
_cell.angle_alpha   90.00
_cell.angle_beta   90.00
_cell.angle_gamma   90.00
#
_symmetry.space_group_name_H-M   'P 1'
#
loop_
_entity.id
_entity.type
_entity.pdbx_description
1 polymer ?
#
loop_
_entity_poly.entity_id
_entity_poly.type
_entity_poly.pdbx_seq_one_letter_code
_entity_poly.pdbx_strand_id
1 'polypeptide(L)'
;MLQRLFSRCLIACWDWIGGYSKAASLSTPFHIASHPPGLILSTDPPVSDFAQTVKQQADIVKVIEGYIRLRKAGAQNYSGLCPFHKEKSPSFSVHAVRQFYHCFGCHESGDVFSFVAKIEKVGFPEAVRIVAQKCGIPLPKREFSSPEEAAESRQRAKLLELHETATAWFEEQLRSPEGAIAREYLAGRGLTPEGIKAFRIGYAPDSFNALRDRLRPMADDETLRASGLFSAKEQGDGSLGPIYDRFRKRVMFPIANESGRVIAFTARTLETGEKAGAKYINSPETPLYSKGQVLFNMDKARASIRQHEFALLVEGQMDCISVFLRGIQNVIATSGTAFTEQQVALLRRHTSQVVVNFDPDAAGSNAAEKSIALLTEEGFTIKIVTLDGGLDPDRYIRERGVEGYTAALRGARRQSDYLIERARQMFPGASAEQKVKAMNYLLPHIRRMPEKLARDQFAGDAAQKLGIDSVVLREELRQAALRRRDHVEVRATALTEVERVLLRALAITDPEDERARRLASQALAEQPTWFEHLGAFAAMQALAARQANDPINSVEDPAQRALLAETLLAETKPPSESEVQSAIQEIHERAIESRQRDLRALIAEAERRGDFTELTLLTQQKLELDRALRQLHNQKPPER
;
A
#
# COMPACT_ATOMS: atom_id res chain seq x y z
N MET A 1 13.77 -29.21 -15.71
CA MET A 1 12.48 -29.93 -15.91
C MET A 1 11.61 -29.91 -14.64
N LEU A 2 12.18 -30.10 -13.47
CA LEU A 2 11.51 -30.00 -12.16
C LEU A 2 10.88 -28.61 -11.87
N GLN A 3 11.55 -27.53 -12.21
CA GLN A 3 11.03 -26.16 -12.00
C GLN A 3 9.74 -25.83 -12.78
N ARG A 4 9.53 -26.41 -13.97
CA ARG A 4 8.29 -26.18 -14.74
C ARG A 4 7.08 -26.96 -14.22
N LEU A 5 7.31 -28.06 -13.52
CA LEU A 5 6.23 -28.81 -12.86
C LEU A 5 5.78 -28.12 -11.57
N PHE A 6 6.71 -27.51 -10.83
CA PHE A 6 6.40 -26.76 -9.61
C PHE A 6 5.58 -25.49 -9.88
N SER A 7 5.88 -24.73 -10.93
CA SER A 7 5.09 -23.55 -11.32
C SER A 7 3.63 -23.91 -11.65
N ARG A 8 3.41 -25.05 -12.28
CA ARG A 8 2.04 -25.52 -12.60
C ARG A 8 1.25 -25.95 -11.36
N CYS A 9 1.92 -26.47 -10.35
CA CYS A 9 1.26 -26.92 -9.12
C CYS A 9 0.81 -25.74 -8.24
N LEU A 10 1.60 -24.66 -8.18
CA LEU A 10 1.26 -23.45 -7.40
C LEU A 10 0.13 -22.63 -8.06
N ILE A 11 0.12 -22.53 -9.38
CA ILE A 11 -0.97 -21.88 -10.12
C ILE A 11 -2.29 -22.67 -9.94
N ALA A 12 -2.23 -24.01 -9.98
CA ALA A 12 -3.40 -24.85 -9.69
C ALA A 12 -3.89 -24.73 -8.24
N CYS A 13 -2.99 -24.41 -7.29
CA CYS A 13 -3.37 -24.13 -5.91
C CYS A 13 -4.22 -22.85 -5.78
N TRP A 14 -3.94 -21.83 -6.59
CA TRP A 14 -4.67 -20.57 -6.48
C TRP A 14 -6.03 -20.62 -7.17
N ASP A 15 -6.14 -21.25 -8.32
CA ASP A 15 -7.42 -21.46 -9.03
C ASP A 15 -8.43 -22.24 -8.17
N TRP A 16 -7.94 -23.14 -7.31
CA TRP A 16 -8.78 -23.86 -6.35
C TRP A 16 -9.08 -23.07 -5.08
N ILE A 17 -8.21 -22.14 -4.71
CA ILE A 17 -8.37 -21.21 -3.57
C ILE A 17 -9.32 -20.03 -3.95
N GLY A 18 -9.48 -19.74 -5.24
CA GLY A 18 -10.21 -18.61 -5.81
C GLY A 18 -11.71 -18.82 -6.02
N GLY A 19 -12.44 -19.32 -5.04
CA GLY A 19 -13.89 -19.51 -5.13
C GLY A 19 -14.75 -18.23 -5.05
N TYR A 20 -14.34 -17.13 -5.69
CA TYR A 20 -15.18 -15.93 -5.85
C TYR A 20 -14.75 -15.10 -7.07
N SER A 21 -14.98 -15.63 -8.26
CA SER A 21 -14.92 -14.82 -9.48
C SER A 21 -15.78 -15.42 -10.60
N LYS A 22 -16.95 -15.93 -10.26
CA LYS A 22 -17.99 -16.22 -11.25
C LYS A 22 -19.35 -16.07 -10.56
N ALA A 23 -19.85 -14.87 -10.50
CA ALA A 23 -21.28 -14.62 -10.33
C ALA A 23 -21.70 -13.54 -11.31
N ALA A 24 -22.63 -13.93 -12.16
CA ALA A 24 -23.55 -13.12 -12.94
C ALA A 24 -22.98 -12.37 -14.16
N SER A 25 -22.92 -13.10 -15.29
CA SER A 25 -23.22 -12.51 -16.58
C SER A 25 -24.73 -12.21 -16.65
N LEU A 26 -25.12 -10.98 -16.39
CA LEU A 26 -26.39 -10.42 -16.86
C LEU A 26 -26.06 -9.37 -17.91
N SER A 27 -26.35 -9.73 -19.15
CA SER A 27 -26.27 -8.92 -20.35
C SER A 27 -27.32 -7.80 -20.31
N THR A 28 -26.87 -6.56 -20.18
CA THR A 28 -27.58 -5.39 -20.66
C THR A 28 -26.60 -4.51 -21.44
N PRO A 29 -26.99 -3.97 -22.60
CA PRO A 29 -26.09 -3.16 -23.41
C PRO A 29 -25.97 -1.77 -22.80
N PHE A 30 -24.82 -1.45 -22.23
CA PHE A 30 -24.50 -0.07 -21.85
C PHE A 30 -23.66 0.60 -22.93
N HIS A 31 -24.10 1.80 -23.28
CA HIS A 31 -23.38 2.72 -24.15
C HIS A 31 -21.94 2.93 -23.70
N ILE A 32 -21.03 2.86 -24.66
CA ILE A 32 -19.61 3.09 -24.51
C ILE A 32 -19.36 4.56 -24.20
N ALA A 33 -19.11 4.88 -22.93
CA ALA A 33 -18.44 6.12 -22.55
C ALA A 33 -16.93 5.81 -22.53
N SER A 34 -16.19 6.45 -23.42
CA SER A 34 -14.74 6.37 -23.49
C SER A 34 -14.10 6.96 -22.22
N HIS A 35 -13.47 6.13 -21.41
CA HIS A 35 -12.65 6.60 -20.29
C HIS A 35 -11.22 6.85 -20.79
N PRO A 36 -10.63 8.00 -20.51
CA PRO A 36 -9.20 8.21 -20.71
C PRO A 36 -8.37 7.46 -19.66
N PRO A 37 -7.13 7.07 -19.98
CA PRO A 37 -6.28 6.27 -19.13
C PRO A 37 -5.87 7.03 -17.86
N GLY A 38 -6.01 6.39 -16.71
CA GLY A 38 -5.54 6.92 -15.44
C GLY A 38 -4.03 7.16 -15.43
N LEU A 39 -3.62 8.42 -15.32
CA LEU A 39 -2.24 8.81 -15.01
C LEU A 39 -1.91 8.36 -13.59
N ILE A 40 -0.99 7.40 -13.46
CA ILE A 40 -0.36 7.09 -12.18
C ILE A 40 0.73 8.16 -11.97
N LEU A 41 0.40 9.20 -11.22
CA LEU A 41 1.36 10.21 -10.81
C LEU A 41 2.06 9.74 -9.53
N SER A 42 3.38 9.49 -9.63
CA SER A 42 4.23 9.23 -8.46
C SER A 42 4.59 10.54 -7.78
N THR A 43 4.55 10.55 -6.46
CA THR A 43 4.86 11.70 -5.60
C THR A 43 6.37 11.85 -5.35
N ASP A 44 7.22 11.85 -6.39
CA ASP A 44 8.62 12.21 -6.28
C ASP A 44 8.90 13.50 -7.07
N PRO A 45 9.29 14.62 -6.43
CA PRO A 45 9.83 15.80 -7.10
C PRO A 45 11.32 15.55 -7.41
N PRO A 46 11.89 16.05 -8.39
CA PRO A 46 11.68 16.65 -9.70
C PRO A 46 12.03 15.72 -10.88
N VAL A 47 11.34 14.63 -11.05
CA VAL A 47 11.40 13.80 -12.26
C VAL A 47 10.64 14.47 -13.41
N SER A 48 9.90 15.55 -13.12
CA SER A 48 8.98 16.21 -14.07
C SER A 48 9.67 16.76 -15.30
N ASP A 49 10.78 17.47 -15.16
CA ASP A 49 11.43 18.16 -16.30
C ASP A 49 12.14 17.18 -17.23
N PHE A 50 12.87 16.22 -16.68
CA PHE A 50 13.55 15.20 -17.50
C PHE A 50 12.56 14.23 -18.13
N ALA A 51 11.54 13.79 -17.40
CA ALA A 51 10.49 12.93 -17.95
C ALA A 51 9.74 13.64 -19.09
N GLN A 52 9.50 14.93 -18.94
CA GLN A 52 8.87 15.74 -20.00
C GLN A 52 9.77 15.88 -21.23
N THR A 53 11.07 16.10 -21.02
CA THR A 53 12.06 16.10 -22.10
C THR A 53 12.11 14.77 -22.84
N VAL A 54 12.15 13.66 -22.11
CA VAL A 54 12.13 12.30 -22.68
C VAL A 54 10.82 12.06 -23.42
N LYS A 55 9.67 12.48 -22.88
CA LYS A 55 8.35 12.35 -23.51
C LYS A 55 8.26 13.10 -24.84
N GLN A 56 8.87 14.28 -24.93
CA GLN A 56 8.88 15.09 -26.16
C GLN A 56 9.78 14.51 -27.26
N GLN A 57 10.86 13.82 -26.88
CA GLN A 57 11.84 13.27 -27.81
C GLN A 57 11.60 11.79 -28.14
N ALA A 58 10.85 11.07 -27.31
CA ALA A 58 10.56 9.67 -27.52
C ALA A 58 9.47 9.50 -28.60
N ASP A 59 9.70 8.55 -29.52
CA ASP A 59 8.71 8.08 -30.46
C ASP A 59 8.10 6.78 -29.93
N ILE A 60 6.84 6.85 -29.50
CA ILE A 60 6.12 5.71 -28.94
C ILE A 60 6.08 4.50 -29.88
N VAL A 61 5.98 4.74 -31.20
CA VAL A 61 5.95 3.66 -32.20
C VAL A 61 7.27 2.89 -32.17
N LYS A 62 8.42 3.61 -32.24
CA LYS A 62 9.75 3.00 -32.21
C LYS A 62 10.02 2.26 -30.90
N VAL A 63 9.59 2.84 -29.77
CA VAL A 63 9.78 2.19 -28.47
C VAL A 63 8.96 0.91 -28.40
N ILE A 64 7.69 0.92 -28.81
CA ILE A 64 6.81 -0.24 -28.77
C ILE A 64 7.23 -1.30 -29.80
N GLU A 65 7.72 -0.91 -30.98
CA GLU A 65 8.28 -1.83 -31.98
C GLU A 65 9.46 -2.66 -31.45
N GLY A 66 10.18 -2.14 -30.47
CA GLY A 66 11.22 -2.90 -29.75
C GLY A 66 10.69 -4.04 -28.89
N TYR A 67 9.37 -4.17 -28.69
CA TYR A 67 8.72 -5.21 -27.88
C TYR A 67 7.73 -6.07 -28.67
N ILE A 68 6.97 -5.46 -29.58
CA ILE A 68 5.95 -6.14 -30.40
C ILE A 68 6.02 -5.69 -31.84
N ARG A 69 5.58 -6.56 -32.75
CA ARG A 69 5.52 -6.23 -34.18
C ARG A 69 4.31 -5.35 -34.44
N LEU A 70 4.54 -4.11 -34.90
CA LEU A 70 3.50 -3.19 -35.35
C LEU A 70 3.36 -3.21 -36.86
N ARG A 71 2.14 -2.95 -37.36
CA ARG A 71 1.81 -2.77 -38.79
C ARG A 71 1.06 -1.46 -38.94
N LYS A 72 1.35 -0.72 -40.00
CA LYS A 72 0.62 0.52 -40.30
C LYS A 72 -0.85 0.20 -40.58
N ALA A 73 -1.76 0.80 -39.83
CA ALA A 73 -3.22 0.56 -39.92
C ALA A 73 -4.00 1.82 -40.33
N GLY A 74 -3.31 2.85 -40.89
CA GLY A 74 -3.88 4.12 -41.33
C GLY A 74 -2.81 5.20 -41.43
N ALA A 75 -3.21 6.46 -41.66
CA ALA A 75 -2.27 7.56 -41.80
C ALA A 75 -1.43 7.80 -40.52
N GLN A 76 -2.02 7.63 -39.35
CA GLN A 76 -1.42 7.96 -38.04
C GLN A 76 -1.46 6.80 -37.03
N ASN A 77 -2.05 5.66 -37.42
CA ASN A 77 -2.25 4.52 -36.52
C ASN A 77 -1.42 3.32 -36.93
N TYR A 78 -0.91 2.62 -35.91
CA TYR A 78 -0.23 1.33 -36.02
C TYR A 78 -0.99 0.30 -35.21
N SER A 79 -1.05 -0.94 -35.67
CA SER A 79 -1.76 -2.03 -35.00
C SER A 79 -0.86 -3.26 -34.83
N GLY A 80 -1.05 -3.99 -33.74
CA GLY A 80 -0.32 -5.23 -33.41
C GLY A 80 -1.09 -6.12 -32.44
N LEU A 81 -0.49 -7.25 -32.12
CA LEU A 81 -1.02 -8.12 -31.06
C LEU A 81 -0.67 -7.52 -29.69
N CYS A 82 -1.63 -7.50 -28.78
CA CYS A 82 -1.45 -6.95 -27.46
C CYS A 82 -0.46 -7.79 -26.62
N PRO A 83 0.54 -7.16 -25.97
CA PRO A 83 1.46 -7.90 -25.11
C PRO A 83 0.90 -8.17 -23.71
N PHE A 84 -0.25 -7.56 -23.37
CA PHE A 84 -0.82 -7.60 -22.02
C PHE A 84 -1.91 -8.66 -21.85
N HIS A 85 -2.46 -9.20 -22.97
CA HIS A 85 -3.39 -10.32 -22.95
C HIS A 85 -3.18 -11.24 -24.16
N LYS A 86 -3.69 -12.48 -24.10
CA LYS A 86 -3.56 -13.44 -25.21
C LYS A 86 -4.66 -13.22 -26.25
N GLU A 87 -4.27 -12.94 -27.50
CA GLU A 87 -5.18 -12.77 -28.62
C GLU A 87 -4.61 -13.36 -29.92
N LYS A 88 -5.47 -13.61 -30.90
CA LYS A 88 -5.09 -14.10 -32.24
C LYS A 88 -5.24 -13.05 -33.32
N SER A 89 -6.04 -12.03 -33.09
CA SER A 89 -6.30 -10.92 -34.00
C SER A 89 -5.79 -9.62 -33.37
N PRO A 90 -5.17 -8.71 -34.17
CA PRO A 90 -4.62 -7.47 -33.63
C PRO A 90 -5.72 -6.56 -33.07
N SER A 91 -5.68 -6.29 -31.76
CA SER A 91 -6.55 -5.32 -31.09
C SER A 91 -5.78 -4.17 -30.43
N PHE A 92 -4.45 -4.22 -30.44
CA PHE A 92 -3.59 -3.17 -29.90
C PHE A 92 -3.32 -2.10 -30.96
N SER A 93 -3.65 -0.85 -30.64
CA SER A 93 -3.48 0.30 -31.53
C SER A 93 -2.55 1.33 -30.90
N VAL A 94 -1.66 1.92 -31.72
CA VAL A 94 -0.73 2.99 -31.33
C VAL A 94 -0.96 4.20 -32.22
N HIS A 95 -1.22 5.36 -31.63
CA HIS A 95 -1.42 6.61 -32.36
C HIS A 95 -0.12 7.43 -32.39
N ALA A 96 0.54 7.47 -33.53
CA ALA A 96 1.87 8.06 -33.69
C ALA A 96 1.95 9.57 -33.39
N VAL A 97 0.93 10.36 -33.75
CA VAL A 97 0.93 11.82 -33.54
C VAL A 97 0.59 12.18 -32.10
N ARG A 98 -0.41 11.51 -31.51
CA ARG A 98 -0.84 11.80 -30.13
C ARG A 98 -0.01 11.04 -29.09
N GLN A 99 0.92 10.19 -29.50
CA GLN A 99 1.86 9.47 -28.63
C GLN A 99 1.20 8.66 -27.52
N PHE A 100 0.13 7.90 -27.84
CA PHE A 100 -0.53 6.99 -26.92
C PHE A 100 -0.87 5.66 -27.59
N TYR A 101 -1.09 4.62 -26.77
CA TYR A 101 -1.61 3.33 -27.21
C TYR A 101 -2.95 3.01 -26.54
N HIS A 102 -3.75 2.18 -27.21
CA HIS A 102 -4.98 1.61 -26.67
C HIS A 102 -5.20 0.20 -27.21
N CYS A 103 -5.59 -0.72 -26.33
CA CYS A 103 -5.98 -2.08 -26.70
C CYS A 103 -7.49 -2.24 -26.63
N PHE A 104 -8.14 -2.53 -27.76
CA PHE A 104 -9.61 -2.75 -27.82
C PHE A 104 -10.04 -4.10 -27.24
N GLY A 105 -9.10 -5.03 -26.93
CA GLY A 105 -9.39 -6.33 -26.32
C GLY A 105 -9.40 -6.32 -24.80
N CYS A 106 -8.38 -5.75 -24.16
CA CYS A 106 -8.27 -5.68 -22.69
C CYS A 106 -8.42 -4.26 -22.12
N HIS A 107 -8.73 -3.27 -22.97
CA HIS A 107 -8.92 -1.85 -22.62
C HIS A 107 -7.70 -1.17 -21.98
N GLU A 108 -6.54 -1.78 -22.09
CA GLU A 108 -5.30 -1.20 -21.60
C GLU A 108 -4.88 -0.04 -22.48
N SER A 109 -4.51 1.08 -21.86
CA SER A 109 -4.11 2.30 -22.58
C SER A 109 -3.09 3.11 -21.78
N GLY A 110 -2.34 3.96 -22.49
CA GLY A 110 -1.35 4.83 -21.86
C GLY A 110 -0.37 5.45 -22.84
N ASP A 111 0.64 6.13 -22.30
CA ASP A 111 1.76 6.70 -23.04
C ASP A 111 2.95 5.73 -23.10
N VAL A 112 4.06 6.20 -23.63
CA VAL A 112 5.30 5.41 -23.76
C VAL A 112 5.84 4.92 -22.42
N PHE A 113 5.71 5.72 -21.35
CA PHE A 113 6.17 5.33 -20.03
C PHE A 113 5.27 4.29 -19.40
N SER A 114 3.96 4.46 -19.50
CA SER A 114 2.97 3.50 -19.04
C SER A 114 3.14 2.14 -19.71
N PHE A 115 3.42 2.14 -21.02
CA PHE A 115 3.71 0.90 -21.76
C PHE A 115 4.96 0.20 -21.22
N VAL A 116 6.08 0.94 -21.10
CA VAL A 116 7.35 0.36 -20.63
C VAL A 116 7.28 -0.05 -19.17
N ALA A 117 6.64 0.75 -18.31
CA ALA A 117 6.43 0.40 -16.91
C ALA A 117 5.69 -0.94 -16.77
N LYS A 118 4.67 -1.16 -17.60
CA LYS A 118 3.85 -2.36 -17.54
C LYS A 118 4.53 -3.60 -18.14
N ILE A 119 5.20 -3.45 -19.29
CA ILE A 119 5.84 -4.60 -19.96
C ILE A 119 7.11 -5.06 -19.25
N GLU A 120 7.92 -4.12 -18.75
CA GLU A 120 9.14 -4.40 -17.98
C GLU A 120 8.84 -4.64 -16.49
N LYS A 121 7.60 -4.37 -16.04
CA LYS A 121 7.15 -4.47 -14.64
C LYS A 121 7.99 -3.63 -13.69
N VAL A 122 8.26 -2.39 -14.07
CA VAL A 122 9.06 -1.42 -13.32
C VAL A 122 8.24 -0.20 -12.92
N GLY A 123 8.73 0.58 -11.96
CA GLY A 123 8.12 1.87 -11.58
C GLY A 123 8.36 2.97 -12.63
N PHE A 124 7.60 4.07 -12.52
CA PHE A 124 7.66 5.21 -13.46
C PHE A 124 9.08 5.78 -13.65
N PRO A 125 9.89 6.05 -12.59
CA PRO A 125 11.24 6.59 -12.77
C PRO A 125 12.17 5.67 -13.58
N GLU A 126 12.04 4.35 -13.39
CA GLU A 126 12.83 3.38 -14.13
C GLU A 126 12.33 3.24 -15.57
N ALA A 127 11.01 3.31 -15.80
CA ALA A 127 10.45 3.35 -17.15
C ALA A 127 10.95 4.57 -17.94
N VAL A 128 11.04 5.75 -17.32
CA VAL A 128 11.63 6.95 -17.92
C VAL A 128 13.09 6.71 -18.32
N ARG A 129 13.89 6.06 -17.48
CA ARG A 129 15.28 5.73 -17.78
C ARG A 129 15.41 4.75 -18.93
N ILE A 130 14.59 3.70 -18.97
CA ILE A 130 14.57 2.70 -20.03
C ILE A 130 14.21 3.36 -21.37
N VAL A 131 13.16 4.21 -21.38
CA VAL A 131 12.77 4.96 -22.59
C VAL A 131 13.88 5.89 -23.03
N ALA A 132 14.48 6.67 -22.14
CA ALA A 132 15.60 7.55 -22.44
C ALA A 132 16.78 6.77 -23.06
N GLN A 133 17.14 5.63 -22.47
CA GLN A 133 18.20 4.78 -22.98
C GLN A 133 17.88 4.21 -24.36
N LYS A 134 16.64 3.72 -24.58
CA LYS A 134 16.20 3.20 -25.90
C LYS A 134 16.17 4.29 -26.98
N CYS A 135 15.89 5.53 -26.61
CA CYS A 135 15.84 6.68 -27.51
C CYS A 135 17.22 7.37 -27.66
N GLY A 136 18.28 6.90 -26.98
CA GLY A 136 19.61 7.53 -27.01
C GLY A 136 19.67 8.89 -26.32
N ILE A 137 18.70 9.19 -25.45
CA ILE A 137 18.66 10.45 -24.68
C ILE A 137 19.60 10.30 -23.49
N PRO A 138 20.60 11.19 -23.32
CA PRO A 138 21.53 11.10 -22.21
C PRO A 138 20.80 11.29 -20.89
N LEU A 139 21.02 10.37 -19.96
CA LEU A 139 20.47 10.50 -18.62
C LEU A 139 21.11 11.71 -17.92
N PRO A 140 20.33 12.58 -17.27
CA PRO A 140 20.89 13.70 -16.54
C PRO A 140 21.79 13.16 -15.44
N LYS A 141 22.95 13.78 -15.26
CA LYS A 141 23.68 13.64 -14.00
C LYS A 141 22.73 14.14 -12.93
N ARG A 142 22.54 13.34 -11.88
CA ARG A 142 21.64 13.68 -10.76
C ARG A 142 22.07 15.05 -10.21
N GLU A 143 21.39 16.10 -10.63
CA GLU A 143 21.55 17.43 -10.06
C GLU A 143 20.73 17.42 -8.76
N PHE A 144 21.39 17.73 -7.66
CA PHE A 144 20.74 17.83 -6.35
C PHE A 144 20.19 19.24 -6.22
N SER A 145 18.97 19.36 -5.73
CA SER A 145 18.29 20.64 -5.54
C SER A 145 18.91 21.48 -4.41
N SER A 146 19.66 20.85 -3.50
CA SER A 146 20.41 21.54 -2.45
C SER A 146 21.73 20.84 -2.10
N PRO A 147 22.69 21.55 -1.48
CA PRO A 147 23.91 20.95 -0.95
C PRO A 147 23.65 19.86 0.10
N GLU A 148 22.58 20.01 0.89
CA GLU A 148 22.13 19.06 1.92
C GLU A 148 21.69 17.75 1.28
N GLU A 149 20.84 17.81 0.25
CA GLU A 149 20.37 16.63 -0.50
C GLU A 149 21.55 15.89 -1.16
N ALA A 150 22.52 16.64 -1.69
CA ALA A 150 23.76 16.08 -2.22
C ALA A 150 24.58 15.37 -1.13
N ALA A 151 24.64 15.94 0.08
CA ALA A 151 25.35 15.35 1.22
C ALA A 151 24.66 14.08 1.70
N GLU A 152 23.34 14.08 1.86
CA GLU A 152 22.54 12.89 2.21
C GLU A 152 22.70 11.77 1.18
N SER A 153 22.65 12.10 -0.10
CA SER A 153 22.83 11.12 -1.17
C SER A 153 24.23 10.49 -1.14
N ARG A 154 25.27 11.29 -0.89
CA ARG A 154 26.64 10.78 -0.72
C ARG A 154 26.75 9.90 0.52
N GLN A 155 26.17 10.31 1.64
CA GLN A 155 26.13 9.52 2.88
C GLN A 155 25.44 8.17 2.64
N ARG A 156 24.25 8.16 2.02
CA ARG A 156 23.53 6.92 1.68
C ARG A 156 24.36 6.01 0.77
N ALA A 157 25.02 6.55 -0.24
CA ALA A 157 25.90 5.78 -1.13
C ALA A 157 27.06 5.16 -0.36
N LYS A 158 27.67 5.93 0.57
CA LYS A 158 28.77 5.46 1.41
C LYS A 158 28.33 4.36 2.38
N LEU A 159 27.18 4.52 3.01
CA LEU A 159 26.60 3.49 3.88
C LEU A 159 26.31 2.18 3.12
N LEU A 160 25.80 2.26 1.88
CA LEU A 160 25.59 1.08 1.03
C LEU A 160 26.89 0.37 0.70
N GLU A 161 27.96 1.11 0.43
CA GLU A 161 29.31 0.55 0.20
C GLU A 161 29.84 -0.17 1.44
N LEU A 162 29.68 0.42 2.62
CA LEU A 162 30.04 -0.17 3.90
C LEU A 162 29.28 -1.48 4.16
N HIS A 163 27.96 -1.50 3.93
CA HIS A 163 27.14 -2.70 4.10
C HIS A 163 27.56 -3.82 3.12
N GLU A 164 27.88 -3.48 1.88
CA GLU A 164 28.35 -4.45 0.89
C GLU A 164 29.69 -5.07 1.31
N THR A 165 30.65 -4.24 1.76
CA THR A 165 31.94 -4.69 2.27
C THR A 165 31.77 -5.53 3.54
N ALA A 166 30.90 -5.12 4.46
CA ALA A 166 30.59 -5.89 5.66
C ALA A 166 29.96 -7.25 5.31
N THR A 167 29.05 -7.28 4.34
CA THR A 167 28.42 -8.52 3.87
C THR A 167 29.46 -9.49 3.33
N ALA A 168 30.32 -9.03 2.43
CA ALA A 168 31.39 -9.85 1.86
C ALA A 168 32.34 -10.37 2.95
N TRP A 169 32.65 -9.54 3.93
CA TRP A 169 33.50 -9.93 5.05
C TRP A 169 32.79 -10.99 5.95
N PHE A 170 31.52 -10.85 6.27
CA PHE A 170 30.77 -11.87 7.03
C PHE A 170 30.70 -13.20 6.26
N GLU A 171 30.49 -13.16 4.93
CA GLU A 171 30.54 -14.35 4.07
C GLU A 171 31.92 -15.04 4.12
N GLU A 172 33.02 -14.26 4.17
CA GLU A 172 34.38 -14.76 4.34
C GLU A 172 34.57 -15.40 5.71
N GLN A 173 34.16 -14.73 6.78
CA GLN A 173 34.23 -15.27 8.14
C GLN A 173 33.40 -16.58 8.31
N LEU A 174 32.31 -16.73 7.62
CA LEU A 174 31.55 -17.99 7.62
C LEU A 174 32.38 -19.13 7.00
N ARG A 175 33.25 -18.85 6.02
CA ARG A 175 34.14 -19.86 5.40
C ARG A 175 35.40 -20.14 6.20
N SER A 176 35.77 -19.23 7.08
CA SER A 176 36.97 -19.38 7.94
C SER A 176 36.82 -20.55 8.93
N PRO A 177 37.92 -20.98 9.58
CA PRO A 177 37.86 -21.96 10.66
C PRO A 177 36.92 -21.53 11.80
N GLU A 178 36.89 -20.26 12.16
CA GLU A 178 36.05 -19.71 13.23
C GLU A 178 34.55 -19.82 12.91
N GLY A 179 34.18 -19.85 11.63
CA GLY A 179 32.80 -20.03 11.16
C GLY A 179 32.30 -21.49 11.21
N ALA A 180 33.09 -22.45 11.68
CA ALA A 180 32.70 -23.88 11.67
C ALA A 180 31.38 -24.13 12.43
N ILE A 181 31.24 -23.58 13.62
CA ILE A 181 30.03 -23.70 14.43
C ILE A 181 28.78 -23.12 13.73
N ALA A 182 28.95 -22.02 12.99
CA ALA A 182 27.87 -21.42 12.21
C ALA A 182 27.48 -22.29 11.01
N ARG A 183 28.47 -22.88 10.31
CA ARG A 183 28.21 -23.82 9.21
C ARG A 183 27.49 -25.06 9.68
N GLU A 184 27.90 -25.63 10.80
CA GLU A 184 27.23 -26.80 11.43
C GLU A 184 25.78 -26.47 11.78
N TYR A 185 25.56 -25.32 12.42
CA TYR A 185 24.21 -24.84 12.70
C TYR A 185 23.35 -24.71 11.44
N LEU A 186 23.86 -24.07 10.39
CA LEU A 186 23.13 -23.88 9.12
C LEU A 186 22.85 -25.23 8.42
N ALA A 187 23.81 -26.14 8.41
CA ALA A 187 23.63 -27.49 7.89
C ALA A 187 22.57 -28.27 8.68
N GLY A 188 22.59 -28.18 10.02
CA GLY A 188 21.56 -28.76 10.91
C GLY A 188 20.16 -28.19 10.67
N ARG A 189 20.08 -26.97 10.12
CA ARG A 189 18.81 -26.37 9.66
C ARG A 189 18.47 -26.75 8.21
N GLY A 190 19.28 -27.57 7.55
CA GLY A 190 19.03 -28.05 6.19
C GLY A 190 19.30 -27.01 5.10
N LEU A 191 20.16 -26.00 5.37
CA LEU A 191 20.59 -25.05 4.37
C LEU A 191 21.76 -25.63 3.57
N THR A 192 21.63 -25.62 2.24
CA THR A 192 22.72 -25.99 1.33
C THR A 192 23.72 -24.85 1.12
N PRO A 193 24.94 -25.14 0.66
CA PRO A 193 25.91 -24.08 0.30
C PRO A 193 25.36 -23.06 -0.71
N GLU A 194 24.57 -23.52 -1.68
CA GLU A 194 23.91 -22.67 -2.69
C GLU A 194 22.87 -21.77 -2.03
N GLY A 195 22.08 -22.30 -1.09
CA GLY A 195 21.12 -21.52 -0.32
C GLY A 195 21.78 -20.47 0.56
N ILE A 196 22.87 -20.82 1.25
CA ILE A 196 23.69 -19.90 2.04
C ILE A 196 24.20 -18.75 1.14
N LYS A 197 24.72 -19.07 -0.03
CA LYS A 197 25.20 -18.09 -1.02
C LYS A 197 24.07 -17.22 -1.57
N ALA A 198 22.90 -17.80 -1.88
CA ALA A 198 21.75 -17.07 -2.43
C ALA A 198 21.21 -16.00 -1.47
N PHE A 199 21.28 -16.27 -0.16
CA PHE A 199 20.90 -15.33 0.89
C PHE A 199 22.08 -14.56 1.49
N ARG A 200 23.30 -14.78 0.98
CA ARG A 200 24.52 -14.10 1.44
C ARG A 200 24.73 -14.21 2.95
N ILE A 201 24.40 -15.38 3.50
CA ILE A 201 24.48 -15.63 4.93
C ILE A 201 25.95 -15.63 5.35
N GLY A 202 26.26 -14.95 6.44
CA GLY A 202 27.59 -14.80 6.96
C GLY A 202 27.72 -15.17 8.44
N TYR A 203 28.90 -14.92 8.99
CA TYR A 203 29.18 -15.10 10.40
C TYR A 203 29.94 -13.90 10.96
N ALA A 204 29.53 -13.41 12.11
CA ALA A 204 30.25 -12.42 12.89
C ALA A 204 31.06 -13.13 13.99
N PRO A 205 32.39 -13.10 13.94
CA PRO A 205 33.28 -13.75 14.92
C PRO A 205 33.14 -13.11 16.32
N ASP A 206 33.71 -13.74 17.32
CA ASP A 206 33.76 -13.20 18.69
C ASP A 206 34.85 -12.14 18.86
N SER A 207 34.62 -11.00 18.26
CA SER A 207 35.53 -9.86 18.33
C SER A 207 34.81 -8.56 18.55
N PHE A 208 35.35 -7.66 19.33
CA PHE A 208 34.83 -6.31 19.51
C PHE A 208 35.27 -5.34 18.41
N ASN A 209 36.27 -5.69 17.61
CA ASN A 209 36.94 -4.73 16.75
C ASN A 209 37.23 -5.24 15.32
N ALA A 210 37.03 -6.51 15.02
CA ALA A 210 37.48 -7.10 13.76
C ALA A 210 36.80 -6.45 12.51
N LEU A 211 35.49 -6.22 12.56
CA LEU A 211 34.78 -5.52 11.50
C LEU A 211 35.12 -4.03 11.50
N ARG A 212 35.24 -3.41 12.68
CA ARG A 212 35.62 -1.99 12.81
C ARG A 212 36.95 -1.74 12.13
N ASP A 213 37.98 -2.53 12.45
CA ASP A 213 39.34 -2.36 11.95
C ASP A 213 39.39 -2.60 10.41
N ARG A 214 38.52 -3.47 9.90
CA ARG A 214 38.33 -3.71 8.46
C ARG A 214 37.73 -2.52 7.72
N LEU A 215 36.73 -1.82 8.35
CA LEU A 215 35.98 -0.73 7.70
C LEU A 215 36.55 0.66 7.99
N ARG A 216 37.38 0.80 9.02
CA ARG A 216 37.99 2.09 9.43
C ARG A 216 38.78 2.81 8.34
N PRO A 217 39.44 2.14 7.40
CA PRO A 217 40.10 2.82 6.28
C PRO A 217 39.11 3.44 5.26
N MET A 218 37.84 3.03 5.31
CA MET A 218 36.80 3.43 4.34
C MET A 218 35.98 4.65 4.80
N ALA A 219 35.83 4.87 6.12
CA ALA A 219 34.96 5.91 6.65
C ALA A 219 35.39 6.33 8.06
N ASP A 220 35.00 7.54 8.44
CA ASP A 220 35.16 8.07 9.79
C ASP A 220 34.24 7.41 10.81
N ASP A 221 34.49 7.62 12.10
CA ASP A 221 33.74 7.02 13.18
C ASP A 221 32.26 7.46 13.20
N GLU A 222 31.92 8.64 12.68
CA GLU A 222 30.54 9.12 12.57
C GLU A 222 29.77 8.33 11.51
N THR A 223 30.33 8.20 10.32
CA THR A 223 29.75 7.39 9.24
C THR A 223 29.65 5.92 9.62
N LEU A 224 30.66 5.37 10.32
CA LEU A 224 30.61 4.00 10.83
C LEU A 224 29.47 3.82 11.85
N ARG A 225 29.24 4.76 12.77
CA ARG A 225 28.08 4.72 13.68
C ARG A 225 26.77 4.75 12.93
N ALA A 226 26.64 5.63 11.94
CA ALA A 226 25.42 5.78 11.12
C ALA A 226 25.08 4.50 10.33
N SER A 227 26.05 3.60 10.11
CA SER A 227 25.80 2.32 9.42
C SER A 227 24.97 1.32 10.22
N GLY A 228 24.88 1.47 11.56
CA GLY A 228 24.22 0.50 12.44
C GLY A 228 24.97 -0.83 12.62
N LEU A 229 26.20 -0.95 12.10
CA LEU A 229 27.08 -2.11 12.28
C LEU A 229 27.83 -2.08 13.63
N PHE A 230 27.91 -0.91 14.25
CA PHE A 230 28.66 -0.65 15.47
C PHE A 230 27.76 -0.12 16.58
N SER A 231 28.25 -0.30 17.82
CA SER A 231 27.67 0.29 19.01
C SER A 231 28.74 1.12 19.74
N ALA A 232 28.32 2.10 20.52
CA ALA A 232 29.18 2.84 21.44
C ALA A 232 28.52 2.87 22.81
N LYS A 233 29.31 2.93 23.88
CA LYS A 233 28.81 3.14 25.24
C LYS A 233 28.69 4.63 25.48
N GLU A 234 27.60 5.08 26.05
CA GLU A 234 27.43 6.43 26.56
C GLU A 234 28.30 6.58 27.82
N GLN A 235 29.09 7.63 27.87
CA GLN A 235 29.94 7.96 29.01
C GLN A 235 29.14 8.84 29.99
N GLY A 236 29.63 8.93 31.24
CA GLY A 236 28.92 9.67 32.28
C GLY A 236 28.79 11.18 32.04
N ASP A 237 29.51 11.74 31.05
CA ASP A 237 29.43 13.12 30.59
C ASP A 237 28.50 13.32 29.37
N GLY A 238 27.78 12.26 28.95
CA GLY A 238 26.91 12.27 27.77
C GLY A 238 27.63 12.12 26.44
N SER A 239 28.98 12.00 26.42
CA SER A 239 29.74 11.71 25.21
C SER A 239 29.66 10.23 24.84
N LEU A 240 29.82 9.93 23.54
CA LEU A 240 29.89 8.56 23.05
C LEU A 240 31.34 8.04 23.09
N GLY A 241 31.53 6.90 23.75
CA GLY A 241 32.81 6.20 23.78
C GLY A 241 33.22 5.61 22.43
N PRO A 242 34.36 4.90 22.38
CA PRO A 242 34.81 4.24 21.17
C PRO A 242 33.77 3.27 20.62
N ILE A 243 33.69 3.21 19.28
CA ILE A 243 32.82 2.27 18.59
C ILE A 243 33.39 0.84 18.69
N TYR A 244 32.49 -0.14 18.78
CA TYR A 244 32.81 -1.57 18.77
C TYR A 244 31.79 -2.35 17.95
N ASP A 245 32.17 -3.54 17.48
CA ASP A 245 31.33 -4.40 16.63
C ASP A 245 30.05 -4.77 17.37
N ARG A 246 28.90 -4.42 16.79
CA ARG A 246 27.58 -4.70 17.35
C ARG A 246 27.24 -6.18 17.33
N PHE A 247 27.63 -6.86 16.26
CA PHE A 247 27.32 -8.26 16.04
C PHE A 247 28.56 -9.10 16.36
N ARG A 248 28.43 -10.06 17.29
CA ARG A 248 29.51 -10.95 17.73
C ARG A 248 28.95 -12.34 18.03
N LYS A 249 29.70 -13.40 17.67
CA LYS A 249 29.28 -14.81 17.79
C LYS A 249 27.89 -15.09 17.20
N ARG A 250 27.59 -14.54 16.02
CA ARG A 250 26.26 -14.61 15.44
C ARG A 250 26.29 -15.00 13.97
N VAL A 251 25.31 -15.79 13.56
CA VAL A 251 24.99 -15.99 12.14
C VAL A 251 24.33 -14.71 11.63
N MET A 252 24.83 -14.19 10.52
CA MET A 252 24.42 -12.93 9.92
C MET A 252 23.49 -13.17 8.73
N PHE A 253 22.34 -12.52 8.73
CA PHE A 253 21.38 -12.53 7.65
C PHE A 253 21.22 -11.10 7.11
N PRO A 254 21.73 -10.80 5.91
CA PRO A 254 21.55 -9.49 5.29
C PRO A 254 20.07 -9.21 5.01
N ILE A 255 19.66 -7.99 5.27
CA ILE A 255 18.36 -7.45 4.90
C ILE A 255 18.57 -6.54 3.70
N ALA A 256 17.94 -6.86 2.57
CA ALA A 256 18.02 -6.07 1.35
C ALA A 256 16.78 -5.20 1.14
N ASN A 257 16.94 -4.06 0.48
CA ASN A 257 15.83 -3.30 -0.08
C ASN A 257 15.28 -3.97 -1.35
N GLU A 258 14.18 -3.43 -1.92
CA GLU A 258 13.54 -3.98 -3.13
C GLU A 258 14.49 -4.10 -4.34
N SER A 259 15.55 -3.30 -4.42
CA SER A 259 16.58 -3.39 -5.48
C SER A 259 17.71 -4.40 -5.20
N GLY A 260 17.65 -5.14 -4.09
CA GLY A 260 18.62 -6.15 -3.71
C GLY A 260 19.90 -5.59 -3.04
N ARG A 261 19.94 -4.29 -2.70
CA ARG A 261 21.06 -3.68 -1.97
C ARG A 261 20.91 -3.94 -0.47
N VAL A 262 21.96 -4.42 0.17
CA VAL A 262 21.95 -4.67 1.63
C VAL A 262 21.89 -3.34 2.39
N ILE A 263 20.90 -3.21 3.26
CA ILE A 263 20.61 -1.99 4.03
C ILE A 263 20.65 -2.21 5.55
N ALA A 264 20.64 -3.46 6.00
CA ALA A 264 20.68 -3.83 7.41
C ALA A 264 21.03 -5.30 7.57
N PHE A 265 21.11 -5.74 8.82
CA PHE A 265 21.33 -7.14 9.18
C PHE A 265 20.42 -7.56 10.32
N THR A 266 20.02 -8.83 10.30
CA THR A 266 19.55 -9.54 11.48
C THR A 266 20.56 -10.60 11.83
N ALA A 267 20.80 -10.83 13.12
CA ALA A 267 21.87 -11.69 13.59
C ALA A 267 21.38 -12.62 14.69
N ARG A 268 21.57 -13.94 14.48
CA ARG A 268 21.17 -14.98 15.41
C ARG A 268 22.34 -15.45 16.25
N THR A 269 22.17 -15.47 17.60
CA THR A 269 23.19 -16.04 18.48
C THR A 269 23.28 -17.57 18.31
N LEU A 270 24.51 -18.07 18.39
CA LEU A 270 24.81 -19.51 18.48
C LEU A 270 25.02 -19.96 19.94
N GLU A 271 25.05 -19.01 20.88
CA GLU A 271 25.17 -19.30 22.31
C GLU A 271 23.85 -19.80 22.88
N THR A 272 23.94 -20.69 23.85
CA THR A 272 22.82 -21.23 24.63
C THR A 272 22.99 -20.88 26.10
N GLY A 273 21.88 -20.73 26.84
CA GLY A 273 21.88 -20.40 28.25
C GLY A 273 21.70 -18.92 28.56
N GLU A 274 21.71 -18.54 29.83
CA GLU A 274 21.36 -17.19 30.31
C GLU A 274 22.27 -16.07 29.77
N LYS A 275 23.53 -16.40 29.43
CA LYS A 275 24.52 -15.43 28.87
C LYS A 275 24.33 -15.15 27.39
N ALA A 276 23.48 -15.91 26.67
CA ALA A 276 23.31 -15.80 25.24
C ALA A 276 22.66 -14.48 24.78
N GLY A 277 21.99 -13.77 25.69
CA GLY A 277 21.22 -12.57 25.36
C GLY A 277 20.03 -12.87 24.42
N ALA A 278 19.59 -11.86 23.67
CA ALA A 278 18.48 -12.04 22.74
C ALA A 278 18.85 -13.00 21.59
N LYS A 279 17.96 -13.98 21.31
CA LYS A 279 18.12 -14.99 20.26
C LYS A 279 18.41 -14.34 18.89
N TYR A 280 17.68 -13.27 18.56
CA TYR A 280 17.91 -12.44 17.37
C TYR A 280 18.12 -10.98 17.78
N ILE A 281 19.03 -10.30 17.12
CA ILE A 281 19.22 -8.85 17.18
C ILE A 281 19.24 -8.29 15.75
N ASN A 282 18.62 -7.14 15.57
CA ASN A 282 18.59 -6.45 14.28
C ASN A 282 19.48 -5.21 14.33
N SER A 283 19.87 -4.70 13.13
CA SER A 283 20.39 -3.34 13.00
C SER A 283 19.42 -2.35 13.65
N PRO A 284 19.91 -1.26 14.24
CA PRO A 284 19.07 -0.14 14.68
C PRO A 284 18.49 0.59 13.48
N GLU A 285 17.61 1.56 13.72
CA GLU A 285 17.20 2.54 12.71
C GLU A 285 18.42 3.29 12.18
N THR A 286 18.51 3.47 10.85
CA THR A 286 19.62 4.15 10.17
C THR A 286 19.08 4.97 9.00
N PRO A 287 19.90 5.85 8.39
CA PRO A 287 19.51 6.54 7.15
C PRO A 287 19.15 5.61 5.98
N LEU A 288 19.57 4.34 6.02
CA LEU A 288 19.23 3.32 5.02
C LEU A 288 18.07 2.43 5.41
N TYR A 289 17.84 2.22 6.70
CA TYR A 289 16.99 1.16 7.21
C TYR A 289 16.00 1.67 8.24
N SER A 290 14.74 1.54 7.91
CA SER A 290 13.65 1.63 8.87
C SER A 290 12.94 0.29 8.96
N LYS A 291 12.94 -0.29 10.16
CA LYS A 291 12.45 -1.64 10.43
C LYS A 291 10.98 -1.82 10.04
N GLY A 292 10.17 -0.78 10.25
CA GLY A 292 8.76 -0.77 9.91
C GLY A 292 8.46 -0.64 8.41
N GLN A 293 9.46 -0.41 7.57
CA GLN A 293 9.27 -0.16 6.13
C GLN A 293 9.80 -1.29 5.24
N VAL A 294 10.43 -2.30 5.81
CA VAL A 294 11.09 -3.36 5.05
C VAL A 294 10.46 -4.71 5.34
N LEU A 295 10.25 -5.50 4.31
CA LEU A 295 9.88 -6.91 4.38
C LEU A 295 11.07 -7.76 3.93
N PHE A 296 11.47 -8.71 4.77
CA PHE A 296 12.57 -9.61 4.46
C PHE A 296 12.26 -10.45 3.22
N ASN A 297 13.23 -10.61 2.32
CA ASN A 297 13.16 -11.37 1.08
C ASN A 297 12.27 -10.73 -0.02
N MET A 298 11.79 -9.48 0.14
CA MET A 298 10.95 -8.83 -0.88
C MET A 298 11.69 -8.68 -2.22
N ASP A 299 12.99 -8.42 -2.20
CA ASP A 299 13.86 -8.31 -3.37
C ASP A 299 13.81 -9.55 -4.26
N LYS A 300 13.78 -10.76 -3.70
CA LYS A 300 13.74 -12.04 -4.41
C LYS A 300 12.30 -12.51 -4.67
N ALA A 301 11.39 -12.23 -3.74
CA ALA A 301 10.03 -12.75 -3.79
C ALA A 301 9.10 -11.97 -4.74
N ARG A 302 9.35 -10.68 -5.01
CA ARG A 302 8.44 -9.80 -5.75
C ARG A 302 8.01 -10.32 -7.12
N ALA A 303 8.92 -10.96 -7.87
CA ALA A 303 8.58 -11.54 -9.18
C ALA A 303 7.62 -12.71 -9.04
N SER A 304 7.88 -13.60 -8.07
CA SER A 304 7.04 -14.76 -7.78
C SER A 304 5.69 -14.34 -7.17
N ILE A 305 5.66 -13.30 -6.32
CA ILE A 305 4.42 -12.73 -5.78
C ILE A 305 3.51 -12.24 -6.92
N ARG A 306 4.06 -11.48 -7.87
CA ARG A 306 3.30 -11.00 -9.03
C ARG A 306 2.83 -12.13 -9.94
N GLN A 307 3.66 -13.17 -10.14
CA GLN A 307 3.33 -14.31 -10.97
C GLN A 307 2.20 -15.16 -10.37
N HIS A 308 2.21 -15.37 -9.05
CA HIS A 308 1.23 -16.18 -8.34
C HIS A 308 0.07 -15.36 -7.78
N GLU A 309 0.14 -14.03 -7.88
CA GLU A 309 -0.85 -13.06 -7.42
C GLU A 309 -1.09 -13.06 -5.90
N PHE A 310 -0.26 -13.74 -5.11
CA PHE A 310 -0.32 -13.70 -3.65
C PHE A 310 1.06 -13.74 -3.02
N ALA A 311 1.18 -13.21 -1.80
CA ALA A 311 2.34 -13.33 -0.93
C ALA A 311 2.07 -14.32 0.20
N LEU A 312 3.07 -15.14 0.52
CA LEU A 312 3.11 -15.94 1.74
C LEU A 312 3.88 -15.15 2.80
N LEU A 313 3.19 -14.74 3.87
CA LEU A 313 3.75 -13.97 4.97
C LEU A 313 4.03 -14.90 6.14
N VAL A 314 5.31 -15.01 6.52
CA VAL A 314 5.78 -15.73 7.70
C VAL A 314 6.37 -14.78 8.73
N GLU A 315 6.66 -15.26 9.95
CA GLU A 315 7.16 -14.43 11.03
C GLU A 315 8.68 -14.24 10.97
N GLY A 316 9.42 -15.32 10.84
CA GLY A 316 10.86 -15.36 10.97
C GLY A 316 11.64 -15.44 9.67
N GLN A 317 12.91 -14.98 9.73
CA GLN A 317 13.83 -15.07 8.59
C GLN A 317 14.14 -16.52 8.22
N MET A 318 14.31 -17.39 9.22
CA MET A 318 14.62 -18.81 8.97
C MET A 318 13.46 -19.51 8.29
N ASP A 319 12.23 -19.23 8.70
CA ASP A 319 11.02 -19.76 8.07
C ASP A 319 10.96 -19.35 6.61
N CYS A 320 11.18 -18.05 6.35
CA CYS A 320 11.22 -17.49 5.02
C CYS A 320 12.29 -18.15 4.14
N ILE A 321 13.54 -18.26 4.63
CA ILE A 321 14.65 -18.87 3.90
C ILE A 321 14.37 -20.35 3.61
N SER A 322 13.92 -21.10 4.61
CA SER A 322 13.65 -22.53 4.47
C SER A 322 12.54 -22.83 3.48
N VAL A 323 11.49 -22.05 3.49
CA VAL A 323 10.36 -22.15 2.55
C VAL A 323 10.79 -21.74 1.14
N PHE A 324 11.51 -20.62 1.01
CA PHE A 324 12.00 -20.11 -0.28
C PHE A 324 12.93 -21.11 -0.98
N LEU A 325 13.90 -21.67 -0.26
CA LEU A 325 14.90 -22.60 -0.82
C LEU A 325 14.27 -23.93 -1.28
N ARG A 326 13.10 -24.25 -0.79
CA ARG A 326 12.34 -25.44 -1.23
C ARG A 326 11.36 -25.15 -2.38
N GLY A 327 11.45 -23.98 -3.00
CA GLY A 327 10.77 -23.63 -4.24
C GLY A 327 9.50 -22.78 -4.08
N ILE A 328 9.06 -22.46 -2.87
CA ILE A 328 7.95 -21.53 -2.62
C ILE A 328 8.52 -20.11 -2.55
N GLN A 329 8.71 -19.49 -3.73
CA GLN A 329 9.50 -18.27 -3.88
C GLN A 329 8.74 -16.96 -3.60
N ASN A 330 7.42 -17.02 -3.40
CA ASN A 330 6.58 -15.86 -3.07
C ASN A 330 6.45 -15.62 -1.56
N VAL A 331 7.43 -16.09 -0.77
CA VAL A 331 7.46 -15.96 0.70
C VAL A 331 8.27 -14.75 1.15
N ILE A 332 7.73 -14.02 2.14
CA ILE A 332 8.32 -12.85 2.79
C ILE A 332 8.15 -12.96 4.31
N ALA A 333 8.97 -12.20 5.07
CA ALA A 333 8.86 -12.19 6.53
C ALA A 333 8.87 -10.77 7.12
N THR A 334 8.25 -10.64 8.32
CA THR A 334 8.26 -9.41 9.12
C THR A 334 9.55 -9.21 9.92
N SER A 335 10.37 -10.25 10.03
CA SER A 335 11.68 -10.24 10.72
C SER A 335 11.62 -9.97 12.23
N GLY A 336 10.66 -10.58 12.91
CA GLY A 336 10.52 -10.50 14.37
C GLY A 336 10.06 -9.13 14.86
N THR A 337 9.24 -8.46 14.07
CA THR A 337 8.55 -7.21 14.44
C THR A 337 7.07 -7.30 14.16
N ALA A 338 6.29 -6.48 14.88
CA ALA A 338 4.89 -6.28 14.50
C ALA A 338 4.82 -5.79 13.04
N PHE A 339 3.89 -6.35 12.29
CA PHE A 339 3.58 -5.92 10.93
C PHE A 339 3.03 -4.50 10.97
N THR A 340 3.45 -3.63 10.05
CA THR A 340 3.15 -2.20 10.06
C THR A 340 2.33 -1.77 8.84
N GLU A 341 1.66 -0.62 8.93
CA GLU A 341 0.94 0.01 7.81
C GLU A 341 1.86 0.26 6.60
N GLN A 342 3.12 0.69 6.85
CA GLN A 342 4.09 0.94 5.78
C GLN A 342 4.49 -0.35 5.06
N GLN A 343 4.63 -1.47 5.80
CA GLN A 343 4.87 -2.79 5.20
C GLN A 343 3.64 -3.28 4.41
N VAL A 344 2.43 -2.98 4.88
CA VAL A 344 1.18 -3.26 4.13
C VAL A 344 1.14 -2.45 2.83
N ALA A 345 1.43 -1.15 2.90
CA ALA A 345 1.50 -0.28 1.72
C ALA A 345 2.57 -0.75 0.72
N LEU A 346 3.75 -1.19 1.22
CA LEU A 346 4.78 -1.81 0.39
C LEU A 346 4.24 -3.05 -0.34
N LEU A 347 3.60 -3.96 0.38
CA LEU A 347 3.07 -5.21 -0.17
C LEU A 347 1.96 -4.96 -1.19
N ARG A 348 1.13 -3.92 -0.97
CA ARG A 348 0.02 -3.55 -1.87
C ARG A 348 0.46 -3.25 -3.30
N ARG A 349 1.68 -2.77 -3.50
CA ARG A 349 2.25 -2.51 -4.84
C ARG A 349 2.44 -3.80 -5.66
N HIS A 350 2.49 -4.96 -5.01
CA HIS A 350 2.81 -6.24 -5.64
C HIS A 350 1.63 -7.19 -5.71
N THR A 351 0.74 -7.17 -4.73
CA THR A 351 -0.45 -8.04 -4.67
C THR A 351 -1.52 -7.46 -3.74
N SER A 352 -2.76 -7.93 -3.92
CA SER A 352 -3.86 -7.71 -2.98
C SER A 352 -4.24 -8.98 -2.19
N GLN A 353 -3.45 -10.06 -2.28
CA GLN A 353 -3.77 -11.35 -1.68
C GLN A 353 -2.61 -11.84 -0.82
N VAL A 354 -2.91 -12.23 0.42
CA VAL A 354 -1.91 -12.68 1.40
C VAL A 354 -2.35 -13.97 2.05
N VAL A 355 -1.41 -14.92 2.11
CA VAL A 355 -1.53 -16.11 2.96
C VAL A 355 -0.63 -15.91 4.16
N VAL A 356 -1.19 -15.87 5.36
CA VAL A 356 -0.47 -15.71 6.63
C VAL A 356 -0.18 -17.08 7.23
N ASN A 357 1.09 -17.34 7.53
CA ASN A 357 1.54 -18.56 8.21
C ASN A 357 2.53 -18.20 9.32
N PHE A 358 2.01 -17.87 10.47
CA PHE A 358 2.79 -17.54 11.68
C PHE A 358 2.92 -18.74 12.61
N ASP A 359 3.80 -18.62 13.59
CA ASP A 359 4.05 -19.67 14.55
C ASP A 359 2.76 -20.05 15.32
N PRO A 360 2.57 -21.32 15.68
CA PRO A 360 1.33 -21.79 16.30
C PRO A 360 1.20 -21.41 17.77
N ASP A 361 2.18 -20.74 18.36
CA ASP A 361 2.16 -20.31 19.75
C ASP A 361 1.23 -19.09 19.99
N ALA A 362 1.08 -18.68 21.26
CA ALA A 362 0.22 -17.55 21.61
C ALA A 362 0.74 -16.21 21.04
N ALA A 363 2.07 -16.05 20.93
CA ALA A 363 2.68 -14.83 20.40
C ALA A 363 2.44 -14.71 18.89
N GLY A 364 2.72 -15.77 18.14
CA GLY A 364 2.45 -15.83 16.69
C GLY A 364 0.96 -15.70 16.36
N SER A 365 0.08 -16.30 17.19
CA SER A 365 -1.37 -16.11 17.03
C SER A 365 -1.80 -14.65 17.21
N ASN A 366 -1.25 -13.94 18.20
CA ASN A 366 -1.53 -12.52 18.43
C ASN A 366 -0.93 -11.64 17.31
N ALA A 367 0.26 -12.00 16.80
CA ALA A 367 0.88 -11.35 15.67
C ALA A 367 0.04 -11.54 14.39
N ALA A 368 -0.50 -12.75 14.17
CA ALA A 368 -1.42 -13.03 13.09
C ALA A 368 -2.68 -12.16 13.14
N GLU A 369 -3.32 -12.01 14.30
CA GLU A 369 -4.52 -11.17 14.46
C GLU A 369 -4.25 -9.70 14.16
N LYS A 370 -3.13 -9.16 14.64
CA LYS A 370 -2.72 -7.77 14.34
C LYS A 370 -2.47 -7.59 12.84
N SER A 371 -1.78 -8.53 12.22
CA SER A 371 -1.51 -8.50 10.78
C SER A 371 -2.81 -8.61 9.95
N ILE A 372 -3.73 -9.49 10.36
CA ILE A 372 -5.06 -9.62 9.75
C ILE A 372 -5.82 -8.30 9.85
N ALA A 373 -5.77 -7.61 11.00
CA ALA A 373 -6.46 -6.35 11.19
C ALA A 373 -5.98 -5.28 10.19
N LEU A 374 -4.66 -5.06 10.09
CA LEU A 374 -4.06 -4.10 9.16
C LEU A 374 -4.33 -4.45 7.70
N LEU A 375 -4.13 -5.71 7.31
CA LEU A 375 -4.39 -6.18 5.95
C LEU A 375 -5.87 -6.04 5.56
N THR A 376 -6.78 -6.24 6.52
CA THR A 376 -8.24 -6.10 6.31
C THR A 376 -8.62 -4.65 6.04
N GLU A 377 -8.08 -3.71 6.82
CA GLU A 377 -8.32 -2.28 6.66
C GLU A 377 -7.90 -1.79 5.27
N GLU A 378 -6.79 -2.33 4.76
CA GLU A 378 -6.28 -2.06 3.41
C GLU A 378 -6.94 -2.90 2.29
N GLY A 379 -7.97 -3.67 2.62
CA GLY A 379 -8.77 -4.41 1.63
C GLY A 379 -8.05 -5.59 0.97
N PHE A 380 -7.13 -6.25 1.68
CA PHE A 380 -6.51 -7.48 1.20
C PHE A 380 -7.46 -8.68 1.33
N THR A 381 -7.33 -9.62 0.38
CA THR A 381 -7.88 -10.97 0.53
C THR A 381 -6.91 -11.80 1.36
N ILE A 382 -7.35 -12.26 2.54
CA ILE A 382 -6.48 -12.89 3.52
C ILE A 382 -6.91 -14.34 3.75
N LYS A 383 -5.92 -15.23 3.74
CA LYS A 383 -6.07 -16.62 4.19
C LYS A 383 -5.02 -16.95 5.24
N ILE A 384 -5.35 -17.87 6.13
CA ILE A 384 -4.48 -18.29 7.22
C ILE A 384 -4.19 -19.78 7.11
N VAL A 385 -2.92 -20.12 7.16
CA VAL A 385 -2.44 -21.50 7.27
C VAL A 385 -2.15 -21.78 8.74
N THR A 386 -2.67 -22.89 9.22
CA THR A 386 -2.28 -23.50 10.49
C THR A 386 -1.64 -24.83 10.19
N LEU A 387 -0.40 -25.00 10.59
CA LEU A 387 0.37 -26.22 10.37
C LEU A 387 0.04 -27.25 11.45
N ASP A 388 -0.10 -28.52 11.04
CA ASP A 388 -0.38 -29.60 11.97
C ASP A 388 0.84 -29.90 12.87
N GLY A 389 0.57 -30.42 14.06
CA GLY A 389 1.60 -30.84 15.00
C GLY A 389 2.29 -29.71 15.79
N GLY A 390 1.79 -28.47 15.69
CA GLY A 390 2.37 -27.33 16.41
C GLY A 390 3.79 -26.96 15.95
N LEU A 391 4.09 -27.20 14.67
CA LEU A 391 5.40 -26.94 14.07
C LEU A 391 5.45 -25.53 13.47
N ASP A 392 6.61 -24.87 13.59
CA ASP A 392 6.91 -23.65 12.83
C ASP A 392 7.12 -23.97 11.31
N PRO A 393 7.04 -22.98 10.41
CA PRO A 393 7.18 -23.20 8.97
C PRO A 393 8.52 -23.86 8.59
N ASP A 394 9.65 -23.46 9.19
CA ASP A 394 10.98 -24.06 8.96
C ASP A 394 10.98 -25.57 9.29
N ARG A 395 10.49 -25.93 10.47
CA ARG A 395 10.46 -27.31 10.89
C ARG A 395 9.47 -28.14 10.11
N TYR A 396 8.29 -27.61 9.84
CA TYR A 396 7.26 -28.30 9.09
C TYR A 396 7.71 -28.67 7.67
N ILE A 397 8.31 -27.70 6.94
CA ILE A 397 8.75 -27.96 5.55
C ILE A 397 9.97 -28.89 5.51
N ARG A 398 10.79 -28.94 6.59
CA ARG A 398 11.88 -29.91 6.70
C ARG A 398 11.37 -31.34 6.97
N GLU A 399 10.37 -31.49 7.81
CA GLU A 399 9.83 -32.79 8.21
C GLU A 399 8.82 -33.36 7.19
N ARG A 400 7.97 -32.53 6.60
CA ARG A 400 6.87 -32.94 5.72
C ARG A 400 7.15 -32.70 4.23
N GLY A 401 8.26 -32.07 3.91
CA GLY A 401 8.62 -31.72 2.54
C GLY A 401 7.75 -30.62 1.93
N VAL A 402 8.04 -30.30 0.66
CA VAL A 402 7.33 -29.25 -0.07
C VAL A 402 5.89 -29.66 -0.41
N GLU A 403 5.66 -30.95 -0.67
CA GLU A 403 4.32 -31.48 -0.95
C GLU A 403 3.40 -31.31 0.27
N GLY A 404 3.88 -31.64 1.47
CA GLY A 404 3.13 -31.46 2.73
C GLY A 404 2.83 -29.99 2.99
N TYR A 405 3.82 -29.11 2.81
CA TYR A 405 3.62 -27.67 2.99
C TYR A 405 2.65 -27.09 1.95
N THR A 406 2.77 -27.51 0.68
CA THR A 406 1.83 -27.08 -0.37
C THR A 406 0.41 -27.58 -0.09
N ALA A 407 0.25 -28.78 0.44
CA ALA A 407 -1.05 -29.28 0.87
C ALA A 407 -1.65 -28.43 2.00
N ALA A 408 -0.83 -28.04 2.99
CA ALA A 408 -1.25 -27.10 4.03
C ALA A 408 -1.66 -25.73 3.47
N LEU A 409 -0.92 -25.19 2.50
CA LEU A 409 -1.28 -23.93 1.81
C LEU A 409 -2.63 -24.06 1.07
N ARG A 410 -2.92 -25.21 0.44
CA ARG A 410 -4.24 -25.47 -0.17
C ARG A 410 -5.36 -25.50 0.85
N GLY A 411 -5.09 -26.01 2.05
CA GLY A 411 -6.01 -26.03 3.19
C GLY A 411 -6.17 -24.67 3.91
N ALA A 412 -5.55 -23.59 3.42
CA ALA A 412 -5.61 -22.28 4.04
C ALA A 412 -7.06 -21.79 4.18
N ARG A 413 -7.43 -21.38 5.39
CA ARG A 413 -8.78 -20.92 5.76
C ARG A 413 -8.94 -19.42 5.52
N ARG A 414 -10.16 -18.98 5.24
CA ARG A 414 -10.47 -17.53 5.21
C ARG A 414 -10.21 -16.93 6.59
N GLN A 415 -9.87 -15.65 6.61
CA GLN A 415 -9.67 -14.92 7.89
C GLN A 415 -10.90 -15.00 8.80
N SER A 416 -12.12 -14.92 8.26
CA SER A 416 -13.35 -15.04 9.04
C SER A 416 -13.47 -16.40 9.74
N ASP A 417 -13.20 -17.49 9.01
CA ASP A 417 -13.25 -18.85 9.56
C ASP A 417 -12.20 -19.05 10.66
N TYR A 418 -10.98 -18.54 10.44
CA TYR A 418 -9.90 -18.58 11.43
C TYR A 418 -10.28 -17.84 12.72
N LEU A 419 -10.77 -16.59 12.59
CA LEU A 419 -11.14 -15.75 13.73
C LEU A 419 -12.33 -16.33 14.52
N ILE A 420 -13.34 -16.88 13.83
CA ILE A 420 -14.46 -17.55 14.50
C ILE A 420 -13.99 -18.77 15.29
N GLU A 421 -13.14 -19.60 14.70
CA GLU A 421 -12.62 -20.79 15.37
C GLU A 421 -11.76 -20.40 16.59
N ARG A 422 -10.93 -19.36 16.46
CA ARG A 422 -10.16 -18.83 17.56
C ARG A 422 -11.05 -18.27 18.68
N ALA A 423 -12.13 -17.56 18.33
CA ALA A 423 -13.13 -17.10 19.32
C ALA A 423 -13.74 -18.27 20.09
N ARG A 424 -14.04 -19.39 19.40
CA ARG A 424 -14.55 -20.62 20.05
C ARG A 424 -13.53 -21.27 21.00
N GLN A 425 -12.26 -21.25 20.62
CA GLN A 425 -11.18 -21.80 21.47
C GLN A 425 -10.93 -20.93 22.71
N MET A 426 -10.98 -19.60 22.57
CA MET A 426 -10.78 -18.66 23.69
C MET A 426 -11.98 -18.61 24.65
N PHE A 427 -13.18 -18.81 24.14
CA PHE A 427 -14.44 -18.72 24.89
C PHE A 427 -15.23 -20.03 24.71
N PRO A 428 -14.75 -21.15 25.27
CA PRO A 428 -15.40 -22.43 25.11
C PRO A 428 -16.69 -22.51 25.90
N GLY A 429 -17.76 -23.06 25.28
CA GLY A 429 -19.05 -23.29 25.94
C GLY A 429 -20.23 -22.65 25.21
N ALA A 430 -21.45 -23.14 25.57
CA ALA A 430 -22.69 -22.72 24.96
C ALA A 430 -23.45 -21.66 25.80
N SER A 431 -22.90 -21.22 26.94
CA SER A 431 -23.56 -20.23 27.80
C SER A 431 -23.67 -18.88 27.13
N ALA A 432 -24.72 -18.11 27.45
CA ALA A 432 -24.93 -16.78 26.91
C ALA A 432 -23.72 -15.85 27.15
N GLU A 433 -23.07 -15.95 28.33
CA GLU A 433 -21.91 -15.16 28.68
C GLU A 433 -20.71 -15.45 27.77
N GLN A 434 -20.42 -16.72 27.48
CA GLN A 434 -19.31 -17.11 26.60
C GLN A 434 -19.58 -16.67 25.15
N LYS A 435 -20.82 -16.80 24.69
CA LYS A 435 -21.23 -16.30 23.36
C LYS A 435 -21.06 -14.79 23.22
N VAL A 436 -21.41 -14.01 24.26
CA VAL A 436 -21.22 -12.55 24.28
C VAL A 436 -19.72 -12.21 24.25
N LYS A 437 -18.87 -12.91 25.02
CA LYS A 437 -17.42 -12.70 24.99
C LYS A 437 -16.82 -13.02 23.61
N ALA A 438 -17.21 -14.15 23.01
CA ALA A 438 -16.80 -14.51 21.65
C ALA A 438 -17.22 -13.47 20.61
N MET A 439 -18.43 -12.92 20.77
CA MET A 439 -18.97 -11.88 19.91
C MET A 439 -18.19 -10.57 20.04
N ASN A 440 -17.94 -10.13 21.27
CA ASN A 440 -17.18 -8.91 21.54
C ASN A 440 -15.73 -9.00 20.98
N TYR A 441 -15.15 -10.19 20.95
CA TYR A 441 -13.87 -10.43 20.30
C TYR A 441 -13.96 -10.29 18.77
N LEU A 442 -15.03 -10.78 18.13
CA LEU A 442 -15.18 -10.74 16.66
C LEU A 442 -15.62 -9.38 16.13
N LEU A 443 -16.41 -8.60 16.87
CA LEU A 443 -16.95 -7.32 16.44
C LEU A 443 -15.91 -6.34 15.89
N PRO A 444 -14.73 -6.11 16.51
CA PRO A 444 -13.69 -5.24 15.98
C PRO A 444 -13.19 -5.69 14.61
N HIS A 445 -13.03 -7.01 14.38
CA HIS A 445 -12.58 -7.57 13.11
C HIS A 445 -13.63 -7.42 12.02
N ILE A 446 -14.91 -7.64 12.34
CA ILE A 446 -16.04 -7.43 11.41
C ILE A 446 -16.12 -5.95 11.01
N ARG A 447 -15.98 -5.02 11.97
CA ARG A 447 -16.04 -3.57 11.73
C ARG A 447 -14.93 -3.06 10.81
N ARG A 448 -13.76 -3.69 10.82
CA ARG A 448 -12.61 -3.31 9.98
C ARG A 448 -12.77 -3.66 8.51
N MET A 449 -13.67 -4.59 8.16
CA MET A 449 -13.89 -4.94 6.76
C MET A 449 -14.44 -3.76 5.96
N PRO A 450 -13.82 -3.37 4.83
CA PRO A 450 -14.24 -2.21 4.06
C PRO A 450 -15.60 -2.42 3.37
N GLU A 451 -15.87 -3.64 2.89
CA GLU A 451 -17.08 -3.94 2.12
C GLU A 451 -18.26 -4.35 3.02
N LYS A 452 -19.42 -3.74 2.79
CA LYS A 452 -20.66 -4.04 3.55
C LYS A 452 -21.05 -5.51 3.43
N LEU A 453 -21.04 -6.05 2.21
CA LEU A 453 -21.42 -7.45 1.96
C LEU A 453 -20.49 -8.44 2.70
N ALA A 454 -19.19 -8.18 2.71
CA ALA A 454 -18.22 -9.00 3.44
C ALA A 454 -18.45 -8.95 4.96
N ARG A 455 -18.81 -7.76 5.51
CA ARG A 455 -19.19 -7.62 6.93
C ARG A 455 -20.43 -8.42 7.26
N ASP A 456 -21.47 -8.30 6.44
CA ASP A 456 -22.74 -8.99 6.67
C ASP A 456 -22.56 -10.51 6.58
N GLN A 457 -21.75 -11.00 5.65
CA GLN A 457 -21.40 -12.41 5.51
C GLN A 457 -20.63 -12.92 6.73
N PHE A 458 -19.55 -12.22 7.14
CA PHE A 458 -18.78 -12.61 8.33
C PHE A 458 -19.65 -12.64 9.59
N ALA A 459 -20.52 -11.65 9.75
CA ALA A 459 -21.46 -11.60 10.85
C ALA A 459 -22.44 -12.78 10.85
N GLY A 460 -22.97 -13.11 9.68
CA GLY A 460 -23.87 -14.28 9.48
C GLY A 460 -23.17 -15.60 9.84
N ASP A 461 -21.95 -15.80 9.32
CA ASP A 461 -21.13 -16.98 9.59
C ASP A 461 -20.79 -17.09 11.09
N ALA A 462 -20.44 -15.96 11.74
CA ALA A 462 -20.16 -15.90 13.17
C ALA A 462 -21.40 -16.26 14.00
N ALA A 463 -22.56 -15.67 13.68
CA ALA A 463 -23.83 -15.97 14.36
C ALA A 463 -24.18 -17.46 14.26
N GLN A 464 -24.09 -18.03 13.06
CA GLN A 464 -24.40 -19.42 12.81
C GLN A 464 -23.46 -20.36 13.59
N LYS A 465 -22.13 -20.15 13.50
CA LYS A 465 -21.13 -21.01 14.12
C LYS A 465 -21.07 -20.88 15.66
N LEU A 466 -21.45 -19.73 16.22
CA LEU A 466 -21.53 -19.48 17.66
C LEU A 466 -22.92 -19.82 18.23
N GLY A 467 -23.92 -20.13 17.39
CA GLY A 467 -25.30 -20.37 17.81
C GLY A 467 -25.94 -19.13 18.46
N ILE A 468 -25.67 -17.94 17.89
CA ILE A 468 -26.26 -16.65 18.33
C ILE A 468 -27.39 -16.30 17.39
N ASP A 469 -28.46 -15.68 17.91
CA ASP A 469 -29.53 -15.18 17.04
C ASP A 469 -28.98 -14.09 16.11
N SER A 470 -29.14 -14.31 14.82
CA SER A 470 -28.64 -13.42 13.76
C SER A 470 -29.29 -12.02 13.77
N VAL A 471 -30.47 -11.88 14.41
CA VAL A 471 -31.18 -10.59 14.54
C VAL A 471 -30.46 -9.69 15.53
N VAL A 472 -30.06 -10.22 16.70
CA VAL A 472 -29.30 -9.47 17.70
C VAL A 472 -27.95 -9.02 17.14
N LEU A 473 -27.28 -9.89 16.40
CA LEU A 473 -25.98 -9.59 15.78
C LEU A 473 -26.11 -8.50 14.71
N ARG A 474 -27.13 -8.56 13.88
CA ARG A 474 -27.38 -7.52 12.85
C ARG A 474 -27.69 -6.17 13.48
N GLU A 475 -28.40 -6.12 14.59
CA GLU A 475 -28.70 -4.87 15.29
C GLU A 475 -27.43 -4.26 15.90
N GLU A 476 -26.58 -5.06 16.57
CA GLU A 476 -25.29 -4.60 17.07
C GLU A 476 -24.38 -4.09 15.96
N LEU A 477 -24.33 -4.77 14.81
CA LEU A 477 -23.59 -4.32 13.64
C LEU A 477 -24.17 -3.04 13.04
N ARG A 478 -25.50 -2.90 13.02
CA ARG A 478 -26.20 -1.69 12.54
C ARG A 478 -25.87 -0.50 13.43
N GLN A 479 -25.93 -0.66 14.74
CA GLN A 479 -25.55 0.38 15.69
C GLN A 479 -24.07 0.74 15.59
N ALA A 480 -23.22 -0.26 15.40
CA ALA A 480 -21.80 -0.05 15.18
C ALA A 480 -21.49 0.68 13.86
N ALA A 481 -22.25 0.40 12.81
CA ALA A 481 -22.15 1.10 11.52
C ALA A 481 -22.66 2.54 11.61
N LEU A 482 -23.68 2.81 12.42
CA LEU A 482 -24.17 4.16 12.68
C LEU A 482 -23.13 5.01 13.42
N ARG A 483 -22.45 4.43 14.43
CA ARG A 483 -21.33 5.10 15.14
C ARG A 483 -20.11 5.36 14.25
N ARG A 484 -19.93 4.60 13.16
CA ARG A 484 -18.83 4.79 12.19
C ARG A 484 -19.12 5.90 11.16
N ARG A 485 -20.36 6.36 11.04
CA ARG A 485 -20.71 7.50 10.17
C ARG A 485 -20.04 8.81 10.58
N ASP A 486 -19.55 8.90 11.81
CA ASP A 486 -18.83 10.08 12.30
C ASP A 486 -17.34 10.09 11.90
N HIS A 487 -16.80 9.03 11.24
CA HIS A 487 -15.42 8.90 10.79
C HIS A 487 -15.24 8.20 9.44
N VAL A 488 -16.22 8.22 8.56
CA VAL A 488 -16.02 7.76 7.18
C VAL A 488 -15.58 8.96 6.34
N GLU A 489 -14.31 9.03 6.01
CA GLU A 489 -13.87 9.67 4.77
C GLU A 489 -14.74 9.10 3.63
N VAL A 490 -15.52 9.97 3.03
CA VAL A 490 -16.37 9.66 1.88
C VAL A 490 -15.41 9.29 0.74
N ARG A 491 -15.25 8.00 0.46
CA ARG A 491 -14.72 7.57 -0.84
C ARG A 491 -15.59 8.22 -1.89
N ALA A 492 -14.96 8.95 -2.79
CA ALA A 492 -15.53 9.76 -3.84
C ALA A 492 -16.79 9.14 -4.46
N THR A 493 -17.95 9.55 -3.97
CA THR A 493 -19.18 9.53 -4.74
C THR A 493 -18.96 10.43 -5.94
N ALA A 494 -19.48 10.08 -7.10
CA ALA A 494 -19.41 10.90 -8.30
C ALA A 494 -19.71 12.36 -7.94
N LEU A 495 -18.82 13.29 -8.34
CA LEU A 495 -18.98 14.71 -8.08
C LEU A 495 -20.34 15.19 -8.55
N THR A 496 -21.01 15.97 -7.74
CA THR A 496 -22.23 16.66 -8.15
C THR A 496 -21.90 17.72 -9.20
N GLU A 497 -22.88 18.13 -10.00
CA GLU A 497 -22.67 19.15 -11.02
C GLU A 497 -22.18 20.47 -10.41
N VAL A 498 -22.69 20.80 -9.24
CA VAL A 498 -22.27 21.98 -8.45
C VAL A 498 -20.79 21.91 -8.08
N GLU A 499 -20.31 20.74 -7.62
CA GLU A 499 -18.88 20.54 -7.30
C GLU A 499 -18.00 20.67 -8.56
N ARG A 500 -18.46 20.16 -9.70
CA ARG A 500 -17.75 20.30 -10.98
C ARG A 500 -17.62 21.75 -11.41
N VAL A 501 -18.70 22.52 -11.32
CA VAL A 501 -18.68 23.95 -11.64
C VAL A 501 -17.68 24.69 -10.78
N LEU A 502 -17.66 24.46 -9.46
CA LEU A 502 -16.74 25.13 -8.55
C LEU A 502 -15.28 24.70 -8.74
N LEU A 503 -15.03 23.41 -8.96
CA LEU A 503 -13.66 22.95 -9.26
C LEU A 503 -13.14 23.58 -10.55
N ARG A 504 -13.95 23.67 -11.61
CA ARG A 504 -13.58 24.33 -12.86
C ARG A 504 -13.32 25.82 -12.65
N ALA A 505 -14.18 26.50 -11.88
CA ALA A 505 -13.99 27.93 -11.55
C ALA A 505 -12.68 28.17 -10.81
N LEU A 506 -12.41 27.39 -9.75
CA LEU A 506 -11.19 27.50 -8.97
C LEU A 506 -9.93 27.12 -9.76
N ALA A 507 -10.06 26.30 -10.79
CA ALA A 507 -8.95 25.88 -11.65
C ALA A 507 -8.61 26.88 -12.77
N ILE A 508 -9.40 27.93 -13.00
CA ILE A 508 -9.14 28.96 -14.02
C ILE A 508 -7.74 29.55 -13.85
N THR A 509 -7.00 29.63 -14.95
CA THR A 509 -5.66 30.22 -15.02
C THR A 509 -5.61 31.46 -15.91
N ASP A 510 -6.66 31.66 -16.75
CA ASP A 510 -6.75 32.81 -17.65
C ASP A 510 -7.17 34.07 -16.89
N PRO A 511 -6.45 35.20 -17.02
CA PRO A 511 -6.83 36.46 -16.40
C PRO A 511 -8.17 37.03 -16.89
N GLU A 512 -8.62 36.71 -18.13
CA GLU A 512 -9.90 37.19 -18.67
C GLU A 512 -11.10 36.58 -17.92
N ASP A 513 -10.98 35.34 -17.41
CA ASP A 513 -12.01 34.60 -16.67
C ASP A 513 -11.86 34.69 -15.13
N GLU A 514 -10.95 35.49 -14.61
CA GLU A 514 -10.59 35.54 -13.19
C GLU A 514 -11.75 35.90 -12.25
N ARG A 515 -12.81 36.53 -12.74
CA ARG A 515 -13.99 36.91 -11.93
C ARG A 515 -14.69 35.68 -11.33
N ALA A 516 -14.93 34.66 -12.13
CA ALA A 516 -15.54 33.41 -11.69
C ALA A 516 -14.70 32.71 -10.61
N ARG A 517 -13.37 32.71 -10.78
CA ARG A 517 -12.43 32.16 -9.81
C ARG A 517 -12.45 32.95 -8.49
N ARG A 518 -12.42 34.27 -8.55
CA ARG A 518 -12.47 35.13 -7.35
C ARG A 518 -13.74 34.91 -6.55
N LEU A 519 -14.90 34.80 -7.22
CA LEU A 519 -16.18 34.55 -6.60
C LEU A 519 -16.20 33.23 -5.83
N ALA A 520 -15.73 32.13 -6.47
CA ALA A 520 -15.64 30.82 -5.84
C ALA A 520 -14.64 30.81 -4.64
N SER A 521 -13.48 31.45 -4.80
CA SER A 521 -12.47 31.53 -3.74
C SER A 521 -12.95 32.36 -2.55
N GLN A 522 -13.66 33.47 -2.81
CA GLN A 522 -14.23 34.31 -1.76
C GLN A 522 -15.30 33.58 -0.97
N ALA A 523 -16.25 32.90 -1.64
CA ALA A 523 -17.28 32.12 -0.96
C ALA A 523 -16.70 31.03 -0.07
N LEU A 524 -15.67 30.33 -0.57
CA LEU A 524 -14.98 29.28 0.20
C LEU A 524 -14.24 29.84 1.43
N ALA A 525 -13.64 31.03 1.31
CA ALA A 525 -12.92 31.69 2.41
C ALA A 525 -13.86 32.26 3.47
N GLU A 526 -14.98 32.89 3.05
CA GLU A 526 -15.94 33.52 3.95
C GLU A 526 -16.84 32.52 4.69
N GLN A 527 -17.19 31.39 4.03
CA GLN A 527 -18.15 30.42 4.55
C GLN A 527 -17.68 28.96 4.35
N PRO A 528 -16.52 28.55 4.89
CA PRO A 528 -15.95 27.22 4.65
C PRO A 528 -16.88 26.08 5.09
N THR A 529 -17.70 26.30 6.11
CA THR A 529 -18.64 25.30 6.67
C THR A 529 -19.71 24.86 5.69
N TRP A 530 -20.03 25.66 4.66
CA TRP A 530 -20.96 25.25 3.62
C TRP A 530 -20.40 24.15 2.73
N PHE A 531 -19.07 24.07 2.63
CA PHE A 531 -18.35 23.21 1.69
C PHE A 531 -17.75 21.96 2.35
N GLU A 532 -17.63 21.92 3.69
CA GLU A 532 -16.95 20.82 4.42
C GLU A 532 -17.53 19.42 4.15
N HIS A 533 -18.81 19.34 3.81
CA HIS A 533 -19.49 18.08 3.51
C HIS A 533 -19.32 17.61 2.07
N LEU A 534 -18.67 18.40 1.19
CA LEU A 534 -18.48 18.08 -0.21
C LEU A 534 -17.31 17.12 -0.41
N GLY A 535 -17.46 16.18 -1.34
CA GLY A 535 -16.43 15.21 -1.66
C GLY A 535 -15.13 15.83 -2.20
N ALA A 536 -15.24 17.00 -2.85
CA ALA A 536 -14.13 17.73 -3.44
C ALA A 536 -13.58 18.88 -2.55
N PHE A 537 -13.99 18.98 -1.29
CA PHE A 537 -13.63 20.12 -0.43
C PHE A 537 -12.12 20.35 -0.30
N ALA A 538 -11.34 19.28 -0.07
CA ALA A 538 -9.87 19.39 0.03
C ALA A 538 -9.23 19.89 -1.27
N ALA A 539 -9.72 19.44 -2.44
CA ALA A 539 -9.26 19.94 -3.73
C ALA A 539 -9.63 21.41 -3.93
N MET A 540 -10.83 21.82 -3.51
CA MET A 540 -11.27 23.22 -3.59
C MET A 540 -10.40 24.14 -2.71
N GLN A 541 -10.07 23.72 -1.50
CA GLN A 541 -9.14 24.46 -0.62
C GLN A 541 -7.75 24.59 -1.22
N ALA A 542 -7.19 23.50 -1.75
CA ALA A 542 -5.88 23.52 -2.38
C ALA A 542 -5.84 24.45 -3.60
N LEU A 543 -6.90 24.44 -4.43
CA LEU A 543 -7.02 25.33 -5.58
C LEU A 543 -7.19 26.80 -5.22
N ALA A 544 -7.94 27.11 -4.16
CA ALA A 544 -8.12 28.46 -3.67
C ALA A 544 -6.82 29.05 -3.09
N ALA A 545 -6.01 28.23 -2.41
CA ALA A 545 -4.74 28.61 -1.80
C ALA A 545 -3.55 28.66 -2.77
N ARG A 546 -3.70 28.14 -4.00
CA ARG A 546 -2.58 28.00 -4.94
C ARG A 546 -1.92 29.32 -5.33
N GLN A 547 -0.60 29.32 -5.41
CA GLN A 547 0.21 30.45 -5.90
C GLN A 547 0.74 30.24 -7.33
N ALA A 548 0.74 28.99 -7.83
CA ALA A 548 1.25 28.63 -9.16
C ALA A 548 0.13 28.50 -10.20
N ASN A 549 0.46 28.65 -11.48
CA ASN A 549 -0.49 28.50 -12.60
C ASN A 549 -0.78 27.04 -12.99
N ASP A 550 -0.49 26.07 -12.11
CA ASP A 550 -0.78 24.67 -12.34
C ASP A 550 -1.83 24.14 -11.34
N PRO A 551 -3.11 24.05 -11.78
CA PRO A 551 -4.19 23.59 -10.90
C PRO A 551 -4.02 22.14 -10.44
N ILE A 552 -3.52 21.26 -11.29
CA ILE A 552 -3.48 19.82 -11.03
C ILE A 552 -2.43 19.49 -9.97
N ASN A 553 -1.24 20.10 -10.07
CA ASN A 553 -0.16 19.87 -9.12
C ASN A 553 -0.35 20.63 -7.78
N SER A 554 -1.35 21.51 -7.69
CA SER A 554 -1.70 22.18 -6.44
C SER A 554 -2.46 21.26 -5.47
N VAL A 555 -2.98 20.11 -5.95
CA VAL A 555 -3.74 19.15 -5.14
C VAL A 555 -2.85 17.96 -4.78
N GLU A 556 -2.48 17.82 -3.52
CA GLU A 556 -1.56 16.77 -3.05
C GLU A 556 -2.21 15.38 -3.02
N ASP A 557 -3.48 15.28 -2.61
CA ASP A 557 -4.19 14.00 -2.52
C ASP A 557 -4.42 13.40 -3.93
N PRO A 558 -3.91 12.17 -4.20
CA PRO A 558 -4.07 11.52 -5.50
C PRO A 558 -5.51 11.29 -5.92
N ALA A 559 -6.42 10.99 -4.99
CA ALA A 559 -7.84 10.75 -5.28
C ALA A 559 -8.54 12.06 -5.67
N GLN A 560 -8.30 13.14 -4.93
CA GLN A 560 -8.82 14.48 -5.23
C GLN A 560 -8.24 15.04 -6.54
N ARG A 561 -6.96 14.78 -6.80
CA ARG A 561 -6.29 15.15 -8.06
C ARG A 561 -6.90 14.44 -9.27
N ALA A 562 -7.23 13.15 -9.14
CA ALA A 562 -7.90 12.39 -10.19
C ALA A 562 -9.30 12.97 -10.50
N LEU A 563 -10.09 13.31 -9.48
CA LEU A 563 -11.40 13.95 -9.61
C LEU A 563 -11.32 15.32 -10.30
N LEU A 564 -10.32 16.13 -9.94
CA LEU A 564 -10.05 17.42 -10.60
C LEU A 564 -9.69 17.22 -12.08
N ALA A 565 -8.77 16.31 -12.38
CA ALA A 565 -8.35 16.02 -13.75
C ALA A 565 -9.52 15.52 -14.61
N GLU A 566 -10.35 14.61 -14.10
CA GLU A 566 -11.57 14.14 -14.76
C GLU A 566 -12.52 15.30 -15.06
N THR A 567 -12.74 16.20 -14.10
CA THR A 567 -13.61 17.36 -14.24
C THR A 567 -13.12 18.34 -15.32
N LEU A 568 -11.81 18.60 -15.35
CA LEU A 568 -11.21 19.51 -16.33
C LEU A 568 -11.11 18.92 -17.74
N LEU A 569 -11.09 17.60 -17.86
CA LEU A 569 -11.09 16.90 -19.16
C LEU A 569 -12.50 16.75 -19.74
N ALA A 570 -13.53 16.65 -18.91
CA ALA A 570 -14.91 16.48 -19.35
C ALA A 570 -15.47 17.74 -20.02
N GLU A 571 -15.11 18.93 -19.52
CA GLU A 571 -15.55 20.20 -20.07
C GLU A 571 -14.39 21.20 -20.15
N THR A 572 -14.13 21.68 -21.36
CA THR A 572 -13.00 22.59 -21.64
C THR A 572 -13.36 24.07 -21.50
N LYS A 573 -14.66 24.41 -21.40
CA LYS A 573 -15.10 25.80 -21.30
C LYS A 573 -15.14 26.24 -19.81
N PRO A 574 -14.52 27.37 -19.45
CA PRO A 574 -14.62 27.91 -18.11
C PRO A 574 -16.08 28.25 -17.76
N PRO A 575 -16.52 28.03 -16.51
CA PRO A 575 -17.86 28.40 -16.09
C PRO A 575 -18.03 29.92 -16.05
N SER A 576 -19.20 30.40 -16.40
CA SER A 576 -19.56 31.80 -16.30
C SER A 576 -19.77 32.24 -14.84
N GLU A 577 -19.68 33.53 -14.58
CA GLU A 577 -19.93 34.11 -13.25
C GLU A 577 -21.33 33.73 -12.71
N SER A 578 -22.35 33.69 -13.57
CA SER A 578 -23.71 33.31 -13.22
C SER A 578 -23.85 31.82 -12.82
N GLU A 579 -23.13 30.92 -13.49
CA GLU A 579 -23.09 29.48 -13.15
C GLU A 579 -22.43 29.26 -11.80
N VAL A 580 -21.32 29.95 -11.51
CA VAL A 580 -20.63 29.89 -10.21
C VAL A 580 -21.52 30.45 -9.11
N GLN A 581 -22.23 31.54 -9.34
CA GLN A 581 -23.13 32.16 -8.38
C GLN A 581 -24.32 31.24 -8.04
N SER A 582 -24.90 30.57 -9.06
CA SER A 582 -25.95 29.58 -8.87
C SER A 582 -25.44 28.35 -8.09
N ALA A 583 -24.21 27.88 -8.37
CA ALA A 583 -23.59 26.77 -7.67
C ALA A 583 -23.36 27.09 -6.17
N ILE A 584 -22.87 28.28 -5.85
CA ILE A 584 -22.67 28.73 -4.45
C ILE A 584 -24.01 28.81 -3.72
N GLN A 585 -25.04 29.36 -4.39
CA GLN A 585 -26.37 29.45 -3.79
C GLN A 585 -26.96 28.06 -3.49
N GLU A 586 -26.83 27.10 -4.39
CA GLU A 586 -27.30 25.73 -4.18
C GLU A 586 -26.56 25.04 -3.03
N ILE A 587 -25.24 25.26 -2.88
CA ILE A 587 -24.49 24.73 -1.73
C ILE A 587 -24.99 25.35 -0.42
N HIS A 588 -25.23 26.64 -0.41
CA HIS A 588 -25.77 27.35 0.76
C HIS A 588 -27.16 26.78 1.15
N GLU A 589 -28.07 26.60 0.19
CA GLU A 589 -29.37 25.97 0.41
C GLU A 589 -29.21 24.56 1.04
N ARG A 590 -28.36 23.73 0.47
CA ARG A 590 -28.07 22.36 0.98
C ARG A 590 -27.47 22.36 2.39
N ALA A 591 -26.58 23.31 2.69
CA ALA A 591 -25.99 23.46 4.02
C ALA A 591 -27.05 23.81 5.07
N ILE A 592 -27.98 24.74 4.75
CA ILE A 592 -29.12 25.10 5.62
C ILE A 592 -30.02 23.88 5.83
N GLU A 593 -30.41 23.15 4.78
CA GLU A 593 -31.24 21.96 4.89
C GLU A 593 -30.60 20.83 5.71
N SER A 594 -29.28 20.67 5.58
CA SER A 594 -28.54 19.71 6.39
C SER A 594 -28.58 20.10 7.86
N ARG A 595 -28.31 21.35 8.18
CA ARG A 595 -28.36 21.87 9.54
C ARG A 595 -29.78 21.79 10.16
N GLN A 596 -30.82 22.01 9.35
CA GLN A 596 -32.20 21.81 9.80
C GLN A 596 -32.53 20.36 10.16
N ARG A 597 -31.96 19.38 9.39
CA ARG A 597 -32.13 17.96 9.70
C ARG A 597 -31.47 17.60 11.03
N ASP A 598 -30.26 18.11 11.28
CA ASP A 598 -29.52 17.89 12.54
C ASP A 598 -30.29 18.51 13.73
N LEU A 599 -30.78 19.75 13.57
CA LEU A 599 -31.58 20.41 14.60
C LEU A 599 -32.87 19.66 14.90
N ARG A 600 -33.55 19.09 13.90
CA ARG A 600 -34.77 18.27 14.16
C ARG A 600 -34.44 17.05 15.01
N ALA A 601 -33.29 16.41 14.79
CA ALA A 601 -32.84 15.27 15.59
C ALA A 601 -32.53 15.68 17.03
N LEU A 602 -31.82 16.81 17.22
CA LEU A 602 -31.53 17.37 18.55
C LEU A 602 -32.78 17.82 19.30
N ILE A 603 -33.74 18.47 18.63
CA ILE A 603 -35.04 18.85 19.20
C ILE A 603 -35.76 17.62 19.71
N ALA A 604 -35.88 16.56 18.89
CA ALA A 604 -36.55 15.33 19.32
C ALA A 604 -35.83 14.62 20.49
N GLU A 605 -34.54 14.81 20.64
CA GLU A 605 -33.75 14.30 21.76
C GLU A 605 -33.95 15.15 23.03
N ALA A 606 -33.94 16.49 22.90
CA ALA A 606 -34.22 17.41 24.01
C ALA A 606 -35.68 17.22 24.53
N GLU A 607 -36.66 17.01 23.64
CA GLU A 607 -38.03 16.66 24.02
C GLU A 607 -38.09 15.37 24.83
N ARG A 608 -37.38 14.31 24.42
CA ARG A 608 -37.33 13.04 25.17
C ARG A 608 -36.68 13.17 26.54
N ARG A 609 -35.68 14.08 26.68
CA ARG A 609 -35.01 14.34 27.95
C ARG A 609 -35.77 15.30 28.85
N GLY A 610 -36.79 16.01 28.32
CA GLY A 610 -37.56 17.00 29.06
C GLY A 610 -36.77 18.30 29.35
N ASP A 611 -35.74 18.60 28.57
CA ASP A 611 -34.93 19.81 28.73
C ASP A 611 -35.57 20.99 27.96
N PHE A 612 -36.43 21.71 28.64
CA PHE A 612 -37.16 22.86 28.07
C PHE A 612 -36.26 24.02 27.69
N THR A 613 -35.10 24.19 28.35
CA THR A 613 -34.16 25.26 28.06
C THR A 613 -33.44 25.01 26.73
N GLU A 614 -32.91 23.80 26.55
CA GLU A 614 -32.26 23.37 25.31
C GLU A 614 -33.27 23.34 24.15
N LEU A 615 -34.51 22.86 24.41
CA LEU A 615 -35.58 22.81 23.42
C LEU A 615 -35.94 24.21 22.87
N THR A 616 -36.04 25.21 23.74
CA THR A 616 -36.33 26.60 23.34
C THR A 616 -35.21 27.16 22.43
N LEU A 617 -33.94 26.96 22.81
CA LEU A 617 -32.80 27.42 22.04
C LEU A 617 -32.72 26.77 20.65
N LEU A 618 -32.86 25.44 20.58
CA LEU A 618 -32.81 24.69 19.32
C LEU A 618 -34.00 25.06 18.39
N THR A 619 -35.18 25.30 18.96
CA THR A 619 -36.36 25.74 18.20
C THR A 619 -36.15 27.14 17.62
N GLN A 620 -35.54 28.04 18.37
CA GLN A 620 -35.19 29.38 17.87
C GLN A 620 -34.16 29.32 16.72
N GLN A 621 -33.12 28.53 16.87
CA GLN A 621 -32.13 28.31 15.80
C GLN A 621 -32.80 27.75 14.52
N LYS A 622 -33.72 26.81 14.66
CA LYS A 622 -34.46 26.28 13.51
C LYS A 622 -35.28 27.35 12.82
N LEU A 623 -35.99 28.21 13.57
CA LEU A 623 -36.76 29.32 13.00
C LEU A 623 -35.90 30.34 12.24
N GLU A 624 -34.68 30.60 12.70
CA GLU A 624 -33.74 31.47 12.00
C GLU A 624 -33.31 30.87 10.66
N LEU A 625 -32.98 29.56 10.63
CA LEU A 625 -32.64 28.85 9.39
C LEU A 625 -33.85 28.75 8.42
N ASP A 626 -35.08 28.58 8.92
CA ASP A 626 -36.28 28.59 8.10
C ASP A 626 -36.53 29.97 7.43
N ARG A 627 -36.17 31.07 8.12
CA ARG A 627 -36.22 32.43 7.55
C ARG A 627 -35.12 32.63 6.49
N ALA A 628 -33.89 32.20 6.77
CA ALA A 628 -32.78 32.29 5.84
C ALA A 628 -33.09 31.53 4.52
N LEU A 629 -33.63 30.32 4.61
CA LEU A 629 -34.01 29.52 3.46
C LEU A 629 -35.09 30.19 2.60
N ARG A 630 -36.13 30.80 3.24
CA ARG A 630 -37.15 31.54 2.52
C ARG A 630 -36.62 32.79 1.81
N GLN A 631 -35.65 33.48 2.42
CA GLN A 631 -34.99 34.63 1.80
C GLN A 631 -34.19 34.24 0.54
N LEU A 632 -33.46 33.11 0.59
CA LEU A 632 -32.73 32.55 -0.54
C LEU A 632 -33.68 32.16 -1.70
N HIS A 633 -34.81 31.48 -1.41
CA HIS A 633 -35.80 31.12 -2.42
C HIS A 633 -36.44 32.33 -3.10
N ASN A 634 -36.66 33.43 -2.36
CA ASN A 634 -37.21 34.66 -2.91
C ASN A 634 -36.22 35.46 -3.81
N GLN A 635 -34.94 35.13 -3.76
CA GLN A 635 -33.87 35.75 -4.59
C GLN A 635 -33.64 35.01 -5.90
N LYS A 636 -34.24 33.84 -6.12
CA LYS A 636 -34.15 33.12 -7.38
C LYS A 636 -34.89 33.87 -8.50
N PRO A 637 -34.20 34.18 -9.63
CA PRO A 637 -34.91 34.70 -10.79
C PRO A 637 -35.96 33.67 -11.27
N PRO A 638 -37.10 34.11 -11.82
CA PRO A 638 -38.11 33.18 -12.34
C PRO A 638 -37.50 32.30 -13.44
N GLU A 639 -37.66 30.99 -13.29
CA GLU A 639 -37.29 30.01 -14.31
C GLU A 639 -37.98 30.40 -15.63
N ARG A 640 -37.16 30.58 -16.69
CA ARG A 640 -37.65 30.81 -18.04
C ARG A 640 -37.69 29.50 -18.81
#